data_1dd310dc29744d0c47d4f6216b3f835b
#
_entry.id   1dd310dc29744d0c47d4f6216b3f835b
#
_cell.length_a   1.000
_cell.length_b   1.000
_cell.length_c   1.000
_cell.angle_alpha   90.00
_cell.angle_beta   90.00
_cell.angle_gamma   90.00
#
_symmetry.space_group_name_H-M   'P 1'
#
loop_
_entity.id
_entity.type
_entity.pdbx_description
1 polymer ?
#
loop_
_entity_poly.entity_id
_entity_poly.type
_entity_poly.pdbx_seq_one_letter_code
_entity_poly.pdbx_strand_id
1 'polypeptide(L)'
;MNPARRGAASTRWSPRGRLGGRVLWAVVTDAGYRPKLIEVALPLAAINREAAREKSIRHGHPSTLHLWWARRPLAAARAVIWASLVDDPSGYDEFAAPDGETDEQKEERTNRIDAERQRLFGILERLVKWENSNNPDVLAEARAEIDRCFPDGPPPILDPFAGGGAIPLEAQRLGLTALAGDLNPVAVLINKATIEIPSRFAGMPPVHPDVDKTLTTWARAQGLAADVEAYGRWMRKEANKRIGHLYPDATSPKGEKLTPIAWIWARTVESPDPSWSGHVPLVASWTLAKRPGKPKVWIEPIMDRDTMTINYVVREGGEPSHERNVNRAGGACVATGAAVSLDYIRTEARTLRMAQQLMAVAAQGERGRVYCPPTRQHCEAAQCEEPEWKPVFPLPSMARSISVQVYGLDEWWKLFLPRQLTALTTFSALLGRVAKRVRSHAVKAGLPIDGLRLRDGGRGADAYADAVVTYLAFAVDKCADYWSTLCTWSSSGEFVRGTFSRQAIPMTWDFAEVNPFSSSTGSWMAMVTWLKKAVEHMPASTAIGEATQRNARARVLESEAAVISTDPPYYDNVTYSEVSDFFYVWLRRNLSDVWPDECSTLLTPKTQELVANRFQHGSKKAAENHFQSGMAEFMAHVAQNQPASGPATVYYAYKATESEEGEIRTTGWDTFLQAVVDAGLQVSATWPMRTERSGRMLSVGTNALASSVLLACRPRPESAVLATRGEFMAALRQELPGAVWVLQSGNIAPVDMAQSAIGPGIKVFSRYAKVVEADGSSMPVSAALAIINDVLGEVLDGEEAELDADTRFALTWFAEHGYSPAPAGEADGLARAKNTSLDGIEASGIGEARAGKFRLFVRGEFDPDWSPVHDDRLTVWEATQHLAAALERSESEAAELLHVLGGNSDRARQLAYLLYQKANDKGWATEAGAYNGLIAAWPNLRTGAATVAAAASAPSQGNLPV
;
A
#
# COMPACT_ATOMS: atom_id res chain seq x y z
N MET A 1 7.60 -41.77 50.46
CA MET A 1 8.45 -42.28 49.37
C MET A 1 8.58 -41.21 48.31
N ASN A 2 9.77 -40.75 48.11
CA ASN A 2 10.17 -39.57 47.33
C ASN A 2 10.48 -39.98 45.91
N PRO A 3 10.05 -39.26 44.85
CA PRO A 3 10.72 -39.35 43.58
C PRO A 3 11.43 -38.03 43.21
N ALA A 4 12.71 -38.22 43.09
CA ALA A 4 13.71 -37.65 42.21
C ALA A 4 13.56 -36.22 41.72
N ARG A 5 14.49 -35.41 42.18
CA ARG A 5 14.98 -34.14 41.58
C ARG A 5 15.43 -34.38 40.16
N ARG A 6 14.88 -33.62 39.21
CA ARG A 6 15.53 -33.33 37.92
C ARG A 6 16.05 -31.90 38.00
N GLY A 7 17.36 -31.80 37.76
CA GLY A 7 18.11 -30.56 37.94
C GLY A 7 17.72 -29.50 36.88
N ALA A 8 17.55 -28.28 37.31
CA ALA A 8 17.50 -27.09 36.50
C ALA A 8 18.92 -26.81 35.98
N ALA A 9 19.13 -26.93 34.70
CA ALA A 9 20.32 -26.44 34.01
C ALA A 9 20.20 -24.92 33.84
N SER A 10 20.85 -24.20 34.76
CA SER A 10 21.03 -22.73 34.61
C SER A 10 22.14 -22.50 33.59
N THR A 11 21.81 -22.10 32.38
CA THR A 11 22.78 -21.64 31.38
C THR A 11 23.22 -20.23 31.71
N ARG A 12 24.45 -20.08 32.20
CA ARG A 12 25.16 -18.80 32.34
C ARG A 12 25.73 -18.41 30.99
N TRP A 13 25.38 -17.21 30.53
CA TRP A 13 25.98 -16.56 29.38
C TRP A 13 27.40 -16.10 29.71
N SER A 14 28.37 -16.39 28.87
CA SER A 14 29.67 -15.77 28.91
C SER A 14 29.95 -15.05 27.58
N PRO A 15 30.46 -13.79 27.62
CA PRO A 15 30.82 -13.09 26.41
C PRO A 15 32.17 -13.58 25.92
N ARG A 16 32.25 -14.14 24.70
CA ARG A 16 33.51 -14.45 24.03
C ARG A 16 33.50 -13.94 22.60
N GLY A 17 34.47 -13.04 22.35
CA GLY A 17 35.26 -12.93 21.12
C GLY A 17 34.59 -12.35 19.89
N ARG A 18 34.98 -11.16 19.52
CA ARG A 18 34.80 -10.62 18.17
C ARG A 18 35.75 -11.36 17.22
N LEU A 19 35.19 -12.05 16.24
CA LEU A 19 35.87 -12.40 15.00
C LEU A 19 34.94 -12.05 13.84
N GLY A 20 35.38 -11.08 13.05
CA GLY A 20 34.85 -10.80 11.72
C GLY A 20 33.36 -10.58 11.56
N GLY A 21 32.82 -9.42 11.99
CA GLY A 21 31.58 -8.82 11.46
C GLY A 21 30.27 -9.65 11.41
N ARG A 22 30.20 -10.85 11.98
CA ARG A 22 29.01 -11.71 11.99
C ARG A 22 28.50 -11.88 13.41
N VAL A 23 27.30 -11.41 13.67
CA VAL A 23 26.58 -11.64 14.94
C VAL A 23 25.88 -12.99 14.84
N LEU A 24 26.36 -13.98 15.61
CA LEU A 24 25.71 -15.28 15.76
C LEU A 24 24.64 -15.19 16.85
N TRP A 25 23.41 -15.37 16.47
CA TRP A 25 22.28 -15.50 17.38
C TRP A 25 22.21 -16.94 17.92
N ALA A 26 22.48 -17.16 19.21
CA ALA A 26 22.11 -18.42 19.83
C ALA A 26 20.64 -18.34 20.30
N VAL A 27 19.76 -19.01 19.59
CA VAL A 27 18.37 -19.23 20.03
C VAL A 27 18.41 -20.32 21.09
N VAL A 28 18.04 -20.01 22.33
CA VAL A 28 17.78 -21.01 23.36
C VAL A 28 16.44 -21.67 23.01
N THR A 29 16.50 -22.90 22.52
CA THR A 29 15.29 -23.67 22.20
C THR A 29 14.84 -24.46 23.44
N ASP A 30 13.59 -24.25 23.87
CA ASP A 30 12.86 -25.22 24.65
C ASP A 30 12.74 -26.52 23.85
N ALA A 31 12.85 -27.68 24.50
CA ALA A 31 12.83 -28.96 23.81
C ALA A 31 11.54 -29.13 22.99
N GLY A 32 11.68 -29.05 21.66
CA GLY A 32 10.58 -29.19 20.69
C GLY A 32 10.26 -27.96 19.85
N TYR A 33 10.89 -26.79 20.09
CA TYR A 33 10.67 -25.58 19.30
C TYR A 33 11.63 -25.50 18.11
N ARG A 34 11.07 -25.44 16.89
CA ARG A 34 11.83 -25.13 15.67
C ARG A 34 11.51 -23.71 15.21
N PRO A 35 12.50 -22.81 15.19
CA PRO A 35 12.27 -21.45 14.71
C PRO A 35 11.89 -21.47 13.23
N LYS A 36 10.91 -20.66 12.85
CA LYS A 36 10.57 -20.47 11.43
C LYS A 36 11.50 -19.42 10.81
N LEU A 37 11.67 -19.49 9.48
CA LEU A 37 12.55 -18.58 8.74
C LEU A 37 12.22 -17.12 9.02
N ILE A 38 10.93 -16.78 9.15
CA ILE A 38 10.45 -15.43 9.46
C ILE A 38 10.90 -14.93 10.84
N GLU A 39 11.26 -15.79 11.75
CA GLU A 39 11.68 -15.42 13.11
C GLU A 39 13.19 -15.16 13.19
N VAL A 40 13.94 -15.55 12.16
CA VAL A 40 15.40 -15.49 12.12
C VAL A 40 15.90 -14.54 11.05
N ALA A 41 15.54 -14.74 9.77
CA ALA A 41 16.09 -13.96 8.68
C ALA A 41 15.19 -13.97 7.43
N LEU A 42 15.16 -12.86 6.69
CA LEU A 42 14.44 -12.71 5.43
C LEU A 42 15.29 -11.94 4.40
N PRO A 43 15.20 -12.25 3.09
CA PRO A 43 15.80 -11.45 2.02
C PRO A 43 14.99 -10.18 1.74
N LEU A 44 14.94 -9.26 2.73
CA LEU A 44 14.08 -8.08 2.75
C LEU A 44 14.23 -7.19 1.52
N ALA A 45 15.47 -7.02 1.03
CA ALA A 45 15.72 -6.18 -0.15
C ALA A 45 14.97 -6.68 -1.39
N ALA A 46 14.97 -8.00 -1.62
CA ALA A 46 14.25 -8.63 -2.73
C ALA A 46 12.74 -8.54 -2.55
N ILE A 47 12.22 -8.84 -1.36
CA ILE A 47 10.80 -8.77 -1.03
C ILE A 47 10.29 -7.34 -1.24
N ASN A 48 10.96 -6.35 -0.67
CA ASN A 48 10.54 -4.95 -0.73
C ASN A 48 10.64 -4.37 -2.14
N ARG A 49 11.63 -4.77 -2.95
CA ARG A 49 11.75 -4.39 -4.37
C ARG A 49 10.53 -4.90 -5.17
N GLU A 50 10.19 -6.18 -5.05
CA GLU A 50 9.07 -6.75 -5.79
C GLU A 50 7.72 -6.23 -5.27
N ALA A 51 7.56 -6.00 -3.97
CA ALA A 51 6.38 -5.37 -3.38
C ALA A 51 6.15 -3.93 -3.91
N ALA A 52 7.22 -3.16 -4.11
CA ALA A 52 7.15 -1.83 -4.70
C ALA A 52 6.81 -1.88 -6.20
N ARG A 53 7.45 -2.80 -6.95
CA ARG A 53 7.22 -3.01 -8.39
C ARG A 53 5.77 -3.44 -8.68
N GLU A 54 5.21 -4.33 -7.87
CA GLU A 54 3.84 -4.84 -8.01
C GLU A 54 2.80 -3.71 -8.06
N LYS A 55 3.00 -2.63 -7.32
CA LYS A 55 2.07 -1.49 -7.29
C LYS A 55 1.92 -0.76 -8.63
N SER A 56 2.85 -0.97 -9.56
CA SER A 56 2.79 -0.43 -10.92
C SER A 56 1.97 -1.31 -11.87
N ILE A 57 1.71 -2.57 -11.52
CA ILE A 57 1.01 -3.53 -12.35
C ILE A 57 -0.48 -3.22 -12.39
N ARG A 58 -0.99 -2.93 -13.59
CA ARG A 58 -2.38 -2.49 -13.82
C ARG A 58 -3.26 -3.56 -14.46
N HIS A 59 -2.67 -4.52 -15.20
CA HIS A 59 -3.41 -5.49 -16.00
C HIS A 59 -3.25 -6.88 -15.41
N GLY A 60 -4.39 -7.53 -15.12
CA GLY A 60 -4.44 -8.90 -14.59
C GLY A 60 -4.12 -9.03 -13.10
N HIS A 61 -3.78 -7.95 -12.42
CA HIS A 61 -3.57 -7.97 -10.98
C HIS A 61 -4.89 -8.23 -10.25
N PRO A 62 -4.97 -9.16 -9.28
CA PRO A 62 -6.20 -9.50 -8.55
C PRO A 62 -6.92 -8.31 -7.95
N SER A 63 -6.18 -7.31 -7.47
CA SER A 63 -6.76 -6.07 -6.95
C SER A 63 -7.54 -5.24 -7.97
N THR A 64 -7.49 -5.60 -9.27
CA THR A 64 -8.32 -4.96 -10.30
C THR A 64 -9.73 -5.56 -10.36
N LEU A 65 -10.01 -6.62 -9.60
CA LEU A 65 -11.35 -7.18 -9.44
C LEU A 65 -12.31 -6.15 -8.85
N HIS A 66 -11.98 -5.61 -7.71
CA HIS A 66 -12.75 -4.57 -7.02
C HIS A 66 -11.83 -3.62 -6.27
N LEU A 67 -12.31 -2.42 -5.94
CA LEU A 67 -11.56 -1.48 -5.10
C LEU A 67 -11.61 -1.94 -3.63
N TRP A 68 -10.44 -1.95 -2.98
CA TRP A 68 -10.28 -1.95 -1.55
C TRP A 68 -9.21 -0.94 -1.16
N TRP A 69 -9.42 -0.16 -0.11
CA TRP A 69 -8.61 1.03 0.18
C TRP A 69 -7.24 0.72 0.79
N ALA A 70 -7.14 -0.38 1.54
CA ALA A 70 -5.88 -0.91 2.05
C ALA A 70 -5.51 -2.18 1.27
N ARG A 71 -4.39 -2.14 0.54
CA ARG A 71 -3.95 -3.27 -0.27
C ARG A 71 -2.56 -3.68 0.16
N ARG A 72 -2.45 -4.88 0.69
CA ARG A 72 -1.17 -5.53 0.92
C ARG A 72 -0.57 -5.97 -0.42
N PRO A 73 0.74 -5.71 -0.71
CA PRO A 73 1.40 -6.31 -1.86
C PRO A 73 1.36 -7.84 -1.77
N LEU A 74 0.98 -8.50 -2.85
CA LEU A 74 0.89 -9.97 -2.91
C LEU A 74 2.26 -10.62 -2.71
N ALA A 75 3.32 -10.01 -3.28
CA ALA A 75 4.69 -10.46 -3.08
C ALA A 75 5.07 -10.51 -1.60
N ALA A 76 4.75 -9.47 -0.82
CA ALA A 76 5.01 -9.44 0.62
C ALA A 76 4.15 -10.47 1.37
N ALA A 77 2.86 -10.59 1.05
CA ALA A 77 1.97 -11.57 1.68
C ALA A 77 2.48 -13.01 1.44
N ARG A 78 2.87 -13.34 0.21
CA ARG A 78 3.40 -14.65 -0.18
C ARG A 78 4.68 -14.96 0.56
N ALA A 79 5.61 -14.01 0.63
CA ALA A 79 6.87 -14.18 1.35
C ALA A 79 6.64 -14.45 2.84
N VAL A 80 5.77 -13.69 3.48
CA VAL A 80 5.47 -13.80 4.91
C VAL A 80 4.83 -15.16 5.23
N ILE A 81 3.79 -15.56 4.48
CA ILE A 81 3.13 -16.84 4.69
C ILE A 81 4.13 -18.00 4.55
N TRP A 82 4.90 -18.00 3.45
CA TRP A 82 5.88 -19.06 3.20
C TRP A 82 6.94 -19.12 4.30
N ALA A 83 7.53 -17.99 4.69
CA ALA A 83 8.55 -17.91 5.72
C ALA A 83 8.01 -18.19 7.14
N SER A 84 6.69 -18.06 7.37
CA SER A 84 6.04 -18.43 8.63
C SER A 84 5.85 -19.92 8.80
N LEU A 85 5.92 -20.68 7.71
CA LEU A 85 5.71 -22.13 7.71
C LEU A 85 7.02 -22.91 7.53
N VAL A 86 8.01 -22.37 6.83
CA VAL A 86 9.29 -23.02 6.58
C VAL A 86 10.22 -22.83 7.77
N ASP A 87 10.80 -23.94 8.26
CA ASP A 87 11.74 -23.94 9.37
C ASP A 87 13.07 -23.25 8.99
N ASP A 88 13.65 -22.49 9.90
CA ASP A 88 15.01 -21.99 9.72
C ASP A 88 16.02 -23.13 9.91
N PRO A 89 17.07 -23.22 9.07
CA PRO A 89 18.06 -24.29 9.16
C PRO A 89 18.75 -24.42 10.52
N SER A 90 18.81 -23.34 11.31
CA SER A 90 19.37 -23.43 12.67
C SER A 90 18.59 -24.35 13.62
N GLY A 91 17.34 -24.71 13.27
CA GLY A 91 16.48 -25.64 13.98
C GLY A 91 16.50 -27.07 13.43
N TYR A 92 17.31 -27.38 12.41
CA TYR A 92 17.37 -28.74 11.86
C TYR A 92 18.23 -29.66 12.75
N ASP A 93 17.76 -30.88 12.94
CA ASP A 93 18.44 -31.85 13.77
C ASP A 93 19.86 -32.16 13.24
N GLU A 94 20.07 -32.14 11.94
CA GLU A 94 21.36 -32.35 11.26
C GLU A 94 22.38 -31.22 11.51
N PHE A 95 21.92 -30.06 12.00
CA PHE A 95 22.74 -28.90 12.39
C PHE A 95 22.75 -28.69 13.92
N ALA A 96 22.27 -29.65 14.71
CA ALA A 96 22.38 -29.59 16.16
C ALA A 96 23.85 -29.52 16.62
N ALA A 97 24.16 -28.67 17.59
CA ALA A 97 25.51 -28.59 18.14
C ALA A 97 25.86 -29.85 18.92
N PRO A 98 26.97 -30.55 18.59
CA PRO A 98 27.42 -31.68 19.40
C PRO A 98 27.96 -31.22 20.75
N ASP A 99 27.88 -32.08 21.74
CA ASP A 99 28.46 -31.81 23.04
C ASP A 99 30.00 -31.63 22.92
N GLY A 100 30.53 -30.50 23.43
CA GLY A 100 31.96 -30.21 23.37
C GLY A 100 32.48 -29.70 22.01
N GLU A 101 31.62 -29.11 21.18
CA GLU A 101 31.94 -28.51 19.88
C GLU A 101 33.15 -27.55 19.95
N THR A 102 34.12 -27.73 19.08
CA THR A 102 35.26 -26.78 18.92
C THR A 102 34.84 -25.54 18.16
N ASP A 103 35.63 -24.45 18.26
CA ASP A 103 35.34 -23.20 17.52
C ASP A 103 35.36 -23.44 15.98
N GLU A 104 36.25 -24.31 15.47
CA GLU A 104 36.29 -24.67 14.04
C GLU A 104 35.02 -25.43 13.61
N GLN A 105 34.57 -26.42 14.41
CA GLN A 105 33.34 -27.15 14.15
C GLN A 105 32.11 -26.28 14.19
N LYS A 106 32.08 -25.31 15.09
CA LYS A 106 31.03 -24.28 15.17
C LYS A 106 31.02 -23.37 13.96
N GLU A 107 32.18 -22.96 13.47
CA GLU A 107 32.29 -22.17 12.25
C GLU A 107 31.80 -22.98 11.03
N GLU A 108 32.24 -24.22 10.88
CA GLU A 108 31.77 -25.08 9.79
C GLU A 108 30.26 -25.30 9.82
N ARG A 109 29.71 -25.61 11.01
CA ARG A 109 28.25 -25.76 11.20
C ARG A 109 27.50 -24.48 10.83
N THR A 110 28.01 -23.32 11.24
CA THR A 110 27.42 -22.02 10.92
C THR A 110 27.44 -21.76 9.41
N ASN A 111 28.54 -22.07 8.74
CA ASN A 111 28.65 -21.94 7.30
C ASN A 111 27.66 -22.85 6.55
N ARG A 112 27.41 -24.04 7.04
CA ARG A 112 26.43 -24.98 6.48
C ARG A 112 24.99 -24.46 6.68
N ILE A 113 24.67 -23.94 7.87
CA ILE A 113 23.38 -23.30 8.17
C ILE A 113 23.16 -22.10 7.23
N ASP A 114 24.15 -21.26 7.06
CA ASP A 114 24.07 -20.10 6.18
C ASP A 114 23.92 -20.49 4.71
N ALA A 115 24.60 -21.53 4.25
CA ALA A 115 24.46 -22.03 2.88
C ALA A 115 23.04 -22.54 2.61
N GLU A 116 22.45 -23.29 3.54
CA GLU A 116 21.08 -23.77 3.41
C GLU A 116 20.07 -22.61 3.49
N ARG A 117 20.31 -21.64 4.36
CA ARG A 117 19.47 -20.42 4.42
C ARG A 117 19.53 -19.64 3.12
N GLN A 118 20.69 -19.53 2.47
CA GLN A 118 20.84 -18.90 1.15
C GLN A 118 20.08 -19.66 0.06
N ARG A 119 20.05 -20.99 0.12
CA ARG A 119 19.22 -21.81 -0.77
C ARG A 119 17.73 -21.48 -0.62
N LEU A 120 17.23 -21.40 0.62
CA LEU A 120 15.85 -21.00 0.92
C LEU A 120 15.55 -19.57 0.46
N PHE A 121 16.49 -18.64 0.64
CA PHE A 121 16.35 -17.28 0.14
C PHE A 121 16.25 -17.26 -1.40
N GLY A 122 17.03 -18.09 -2.10
CA GLY A 122 16.95 -18.23 -3.55
C GLY A 122 15.54 -18.70 -4.02
N ILE A 123 14.90 -19.59 -3.27
CA ILE A 123 13.50 -19.99 -3.53
C ILE A 123 12.57 -18.79 -3.32
N LEU A 124 12.69 -18.11 -2.19
CA LEU A 124 11.83 -16.99 -1.81
C LEU A 124 11.96 -15.82 -2.79
N GLU A 125 13.18 -15.51 -3.26
CA GLU A 125 13.44 -14.47 -4.26
C GLU A 125 12.80 -14.77 -5.61
N ARG A 126 12.76 -16.05 -6.02
CA ARG A 126 12.01 -16.45 -7.23
C ARG A 126 10.51 -16.40 -7.00
N LEU A 127 10.07 -16.82 -5.83
CA LEU A 127 8.66 -16.92 -5.44
C LEU A 127 7.97 -15.55 -5.42
N VAL A 128 8.65 -14.49 -4.95
CA VAL A 128 8.04 -13.14 -4.85
C VAL A 128 7.89 -12.41 -6.17
N LYS A 129 8.55 -12.84 -7.24
CA LYS A 129 8.43 -12.21 -8.57
C LYS A 129 7.02 -12.37 -9.13
N TRP A 130 6.46 -11.28 -9.66
CA TRP A 130 5.12 -11.29 -10.24
C TRP A 130 4.98 -12.30 -11.37
N GLU A 131 5.96 -12.42 -12.24
CA GLU A 131 5.99 -13.35 -13.37
C GLU A 131 5.88 -14.81 -12.95
N ASN A 132 6.34 -15.12 -11.74
CA ASN A 132 6.32 -16.47 -11.16
C ASN A 132 5.05 -16.74 -10.32
N SER A 133 4.13 -15.77 -10.22
CA SER A 133 2.93 -15.94 -9.36
C SER A 133 2.10 -17.19 -9.70
N ASN A 134 2.11 -17.60 -10.96
CA ASN A 134 1.42 -18.81 -11.42
C ASN A 134 2.38 -19.81 -12.10
N ASN A 135 3.69 -19.70 -11.88
CA ASN A 135 4.66 -20.65 -12.40
C ASN A 135 4.59 -21.97 -11.61
N PRO A 136 4.21 -23.09 -12.23
CA PRO A 136 3.98 -24.34 -11.52
C PRO A 136 5.25 -24.89 -10.87
N ASP A 137 6.42 -24.74 -11.50
CA ASP A 137 7.68 -25.27 -11.01
C ASP A 137 8.15 -24.53 -9.75
N VAL A 138 8.08 -23.19 -9.78
CA VAL A 138 8.44 -22.34 -8.61
C VAL A 138 7.49 -22.59 -7.44
N LEU A 139 6.18 -22.72 -7.74
CA LEU A 139 5.19 -23.02 -6.71
C LEU A 139 5.34 -24.44 -6.15
N ALA A 140 5.70 -25.42 -6.98
CA ALA A 140 5.95 -26.79 -6.53
C ALA A 140 7.18 -26.85 -5.60
N GLU A 141 8.27 -26.17 -5.98
CA GLU A 141 9.47 -26.06 -5.15
C GLU A 141 9.17 -25.42 -3.79
N ALA A 142 8.41 -24.32 -3.79
CA ALA A 142 8.02 -23.63 -2.56
C ALA A 142 7.11 -24.51 -1.66
N ARG A 143 6.19 -25.27 -2.24
CA ARG A 143 5.30 -26.19 -1.51
C ARG A 143 6.08 -27.35 -0.92
N ALA A 144 7.05 -27.91 -1.65
CA ALA A 144 7.88 -28.99 -1.15
C ALA A 144 8.62 -28.63 0.14
N GLU A 145 9.08 -27.38 0.30
CA GLU A 145 9.67 -26.92 1.56
C GLU A 145 8.64 -26.80 2.69
N ILE A 146 7.39 -26.39 2.39
CA ILE A 146 6.31 -26.40 3.39
C ILE A 146 6.00 -27.85 3.81
N ASP A 147 5.81 -28.74 2.83
CA ASP A 147 5.47 -30.13 3.08
C ASP A 147 6.58 -30.85 3.90
N ARG A 148 7.85 -30.50 3.68
CA ARG A 148 8.98 -30.99 4.49
C ARG A 148 8.84 -30.59 5.95
N CYS A 149 8.32 -29.41 6.25
CA CYS A 149 8.11 -28.93 7.62
C CYS A 149 6.81 -29.46 8.25
N PHE A 150 5.87 -29.94 7.44
CA PHE A 150 4.56 -30.42 7.87
C PHE A 150 4.22 -31.79 7.22
N PRO A 151 4.83 -32.90 7.66
CA PRO A 151 4.58 -34.22 7.05
C PRO A 151 3.12 -34.69 7.13
N ASP A 152 2.38 -34.23 8.15
CA ASP A 152 0.96 -34.55 8.36
C ASP A 152 0.02 -33.53 7.66
N GLY A 153 0.58 -32.60 6.88
CA GLY A 153 -0.12 -31.55 6.18
C GLY A 153 -0.01 -30.18 6.88
N PRO A 154 0.11 -29.07 6.11
CA PRO A 154 0.26 -27.75 6.66
C PRO A 154 -1.04 -27.24 7.28
N PRO A 155 -0.96 -26.40 8.34
CA PRO A 155 -2.13 -25.79 8.95
C PRO A 155 -2.81 -24.80 7.98
N PRO A 156 -4.13 -24.57 8.12
CA PRO A 156 -4.81 -23.50 7.39
C PRO A 156 -4.27 -22.12 7.80
N ILE A 157 -4.38 -21.16 6.88
CA ILE A 157 -4.04 -19.76 7.15
C ILE A 157 -5.34 -18.96 7.33
N LEU A 158 -5.44 -18.24 8.45
CA LEU A 158 -6.57 -17.40 8.77
C LEU A 158 -6.17 -15.92 8.72
N ASP A 159 -6.93 -15.14 7.97
CA ASP A 159 -6.93 -13.68 8.02
C ASP A 159 -8.28 -13.15 8.51
N PRO A 160 -8.42 -12.72 9.79
CA PRO A 160 -9.68 -12.22 10.34
C PRO A 160 -9.99 -10.77 9.93
N PHE A 161 -9.08 -10.07 9.24
CA PHE A 161 -9.25 -8.75 8.64
C PHE A 161 -8.89 -8.78 7.16
N ALA A 162 -9.49 -9.71 6.42
CA ALA A 162 -9.05 -10.08 5.08
C ALA A 162 -9.13 -8.95 4.04
N GLY A 163 -10.01 -7.96 4.23
CA GLY A 163 -10.12 -6.79 3.37
C GLY A 163 -10.15 -7.15 1.88
N GLY A 164 -9.15 -6.69 1.12
CA GLY A 164 -9.01 -6.99 -0.30
C GLY A 164 -8.49 -8.39 -0.65
N GLY A 165 -8.29 -9.27 0.33
CA GLY A 165 -7.99 -10.69 0.15
C GLY A 165 -6.56 -11.03 -0.23
N ALA A 166 -5.58 -10.16 0.01
CA ALA A 166 -4.20 -10.42 -0.39
C ALA A 166 -3.58 -11.65 0.32
N ILE A 167 -3.76 -11.75 1.63
CA ILE A 167 -3.23 -12.84 2.44
C ILE A 167 -3.90 -14.18 2.11
N PRO A 168 -5.25 -14.31 2.16
CA PRO A 168 -5.90 -15.57 1.84
C PRO A 168 -5.67 -16.00 0.38
N LEU A 169 -5.58 -15.06 -0.56
CA LEU A 169 -5.27 -15.37 -1.96
C LEU A 169 -3.87 -15.99 -2.12
N GLU A 170 -2.87 -15.46 -1.43
CA GLU A 170 -1.50 -15.97 -1.53
C GLU A 170 -1.30 -17.25 -0.71
N ALA A 171 -2.05 -17.45 0.38
CA ALA A 171 -2.14 -18.73 1.07
C ALA A 171 -2.64 -19.84 0.11
N GLN A 172 -3.74 -19.57 -0.58
CA GLN A 172 -4.30 -20.52 -1.56
C GLN A 172 -3.35 -20.75 -2.74
N ARG A 173 -2.61 -19.74 -3.19
CA ARG A 173 -1.59 -19.86 -4.24
C ARG A 173 -0.47 -20.83 -3.83
N LEU A 174 -0.09 -20.81 -2.57
CA LEU A 174 0.87 -21.77 -1.99
C LEU A 174 0.26 -23.17 -1.75
N GLY A 175 -1.01 -23.39 -2.08
CA GLY A 175 -1.68 -24.68 -1.92
C GLY A 175 -2.28 -24.90 -0.54
N LEU A 176 -2.31 -23.88 0.32
CA LEU A 176 -2.83 -23.92 1.67
C LEU A 176 -4.35 -23.70 1.71
N THR A 177 -5.01 -24.22 2.73
CA THR A 177 -6.39 -23.87 3.03
C THR A 177 -6.42 -22.40 3.51
N ALA A 178 -7.20 -21.56 2.83
CA ALA A 178 -7.29 -20.13 3.09
C ALA A 178 -8.63 -19.81 3.74
N LEU A 179 -8.58 -19.22 4.94
CA LEU A 179 -9.75 -18.78 5.71
C LEU A 179 -9.75 -17.26 5.80
N ALA A 180 -10.75 -16.63 5.20
CA ALA A 180 -10.90 -15.18 5.19
C ALA A 180 -12.08 -14.75 6.07
N GLY A 181 -11.85 -13.89 7.03
CA GLY A 181 -12.88 -13.25 7.84
C GLY A 181 -12.87 -11.74 7.65
N ASP A 182 -14.02 -11.11 7.59
CA ASP A 182 -14.11 -9.64 7.64
C ASP A 182 -15.49 -9.23 8.19
N LEU A 183 -15.56 -8.10 8.87
CA LEU A 183 -16.83 -7.52 9.31
C LEU A 183 -17.59 -6.91 8.13
N ASN A 184 -16.85 -6.39 7.14
CA ASN A 184 -17.40 -5.67 6.01
C ASN A 184 -17.85 -6.62 4.90
N PRO A 185 -19.15 -6.67 4.56
CA PRO A 185 -19.65 -7.59 3.54
C PRO A 185 -19.06 -7.38 2.15
N VAL A 186 -18.59 -6.15 1.81
CA VAL A 186 -17.89 -5.90 0.53
C VAL A 186 -16.56 -6.67 0.49
N ALA A 187 -15.80 -6.66 1.59
CA ALA A 187 -14.57 -7.43 1.72
C ALA A 187 -14.84 -8.94 1.61
N VAL A 188 -15.88 -9.42 2.29
CA VAL A 188 -16.28 -10.85 2.23
C VAL A 188 -16.62 -11.27 0.80
N LEU A 189 -17.42 -10.48 0.08
CA LEU A 189 -17.77 -10.75 -1.32
C LEU A 189 -16.53 -10.72 -2.24
N ILE A 190 -15.58 -9.81 -2.01
CA ILE A 190 -14.29 -9.80 -2.74
C ILE A 190 -13.54 -11.11 -2.49
N ASN A 191 -13.46 -11.56 -1.23
CA ASN A 191 -12.78 -12.81 -0.88
C ASN A 191 -13.48 -14.03 -1.48
N LYS A 192 -14.82 -14.12 -1.44
CA LYS A 192 -15.56 -15.16 -2.15
C LYS A 192 -15.21 -15.22 -3.65
N ALA A 193 -15.11 -14.06 -4.29
CA ALA A 193 -14.77 -13.96 -5.71
C ALA A 193 -13.28 -14.24 -6.01
N THR A 194 -12.40 -14.21 -5.01
CA THR A 194 -10.95 -14.45 -5.22
C THR A 194 -10.53 -15.87 -4.83
N ILE A 195 -11.04 -16.42 -3.73
CA ILE A 195 -10.56 -17.71 -3.18
C ILE A 195 -11.58 -18.86 -3.26
N GLU A 196 -12.90 -18.59 -3.32
CA GLU A 196 -13.90 -19.65 -3.41
C GLU A 196 -14.27 -19.98 -4.86
N ILE A 197 -14.74 -18.98 -5.60
CA ILE A 197 -15.31 -19.17 -6.94
C ILE A 197 -14.29 -19.71 -7.96
N PRO A 198 -13.06 -19.14 -8.10
CA PRO A 198 -12.11 -19.60 -9.12
C PRO A 198 -11.71 -21.07 -8.94
N SER A 199 -11.49 -21.51 -7.71
CA SER A 199 -11.11 -22.89 -7.39
C SER A 199 -12.25 -23.87 -7.63
N ARG A 200 -13.50 -23.44 -7.43
CA ARG A 200 -14.69 -24.30 -7.60
C ARG A 200 -14.94 -24.65 -9.06
N PHE A 201 -14.61 -23.74 -9.99
CA PHE A 201 -14.81 -23.91 -11.43
C PHE A 201 -13.48 -23.96 -12.21
N ALA A 202 -12.41 -24.39 -11.54
CA ALA A 202 -11.09 -24.55 -12.16
C ALA A 202 -11.11 -25.61 -13.25
N GLY A 203 -10.42 -25.35 -14.36
CA GLY A 203 -10.28 -26.30 -15.47
C GLY A 203 -11.52 -26.48 -16.34
N MET A 204 -12.64 -25.86 -16.00
CA MET A 204 -13.89 -25.99 -16.76
C MET A 204 -13.83 -25.17 -18.07
N PRO A 205 -14.29 -25.73 -19.20
CA PRO A 205 -14.48 -24.95 -20.43
C PRO A 205 -15.61 -23.93 -20.27
N PRO A 206 -15.63 -22.85 -21.07
CA PRO A 206 -16.73 -21.89 -21.06
C PRO A 206 -18.04 -22.53 -21.53
N VAL A 207 -19.15 -22.09 -20.93
CA VAL A 207 -20.49 -22.57 -21.27
C VAL A 207 -21.17 -21.74 -22.36
N HIS A 208 -20.72 -20.47 -22.56
CA HIS A 208 -21.32 -19.61 -23.61
C HIS A 208 -21.09 -20.19 -25.00
N PRO A 209 -22.13 -20.28 -25.86
CA PRO A 209 -22.03 -20.92 -27.18
C PRO A 209 -21.08 -20.19 -28.15
N ASP A 210 -20.97 -18.87 -28.06
CA ASP A 210 -20.19 -18.03 -28.98
C ASP A 210 -18.70 -17.86 -28.52
N VAL A 211 -18.28 -18.53 -27.43
CA VAL A 211 -16.87 -18.56 -27.06
C VAL A 211 -16.19 -19.69 -27.81
N ASP A 212 -15.04 -19.36 -28.44
CA ASP A 212 -14.23 -20.34 -29.14
C ASP A 212 -13.71 -21.41 -28.16
N LYS A 213 -14.02 -22.68 -28.47
CA LYS A 213 -13.68 -23.86 -27.67
C LYS A 213 -12.57 -24.70 -28.31
N THR A 214 -11.80 -24.13 -29.23
CA THR A 214 -10.68 -24.84 -29.88
C THR A 214 -9.57 -25.18 -28.92
N LEU A 215 -9.45 -24.49 -27.75
CA LEU A 215 -8.57 -24.90 -26.66
C LEU A 215 -9.02 -26.23 -26.07
N THR A 216 -8.12 -27.20 -26.07
CA THR A 216 -8.36 -28.53 -25.48
C THR A 216 -8.23 -28.54 -23.96
N THR A 217 -7.52 -27.56 -23.39
CA THR A 217 -7.31 -27.43 -21.95
C THR A 217 -7.53 -25.99 -21.50
N TRP A 218 -8.24 -25.84 -20.41
CA TRP A 218 -8.52 -24.53 -19.78
C TRP A 218 -7.80 -24.48 -18.44
N ALA A 219 -6.76 -23.66 -18.34
CA ALA A 219 -6.02 -23.55 -17.11
C ALA A 219 -6.78 -22.65 -16.10
N ARG A 220 -6.72 -23.03 -14.84
CA ARG A 220 -7.33 -22.26 -13.73
C ARG A 220 -8.80 -21.91 -14.03
N ALA A 221 -9.20 -20.64 -13.81
CA ALA A 221 -10.56 -20.15 -14.06
C ALA A 221 -10.73 -19.48 -15.44
N GLN A 222 -9.93 -19.83 -16.45
CA GLN A 222 -9.95 -19.20 -17.78
C GLN A 222 -11.32 -19.33 -18.48
N GLY A 223 -11.98 -20.50 -18.38
CA GLY A 223 -13.29 -20.69 -18.99
C GLY A 223 -14.36 -19.79 -18.36
N LEU A 224 -14.38 -19.69 -17.03
CA LEU A 224 -15.26 -18.76 -16.30
C LEU A 224 -14.97 -17.30 -16.68
N ALA A 225 -13.70 -16.91 -16.79
CA ALA A 225 -13.29 -15.58 -17.21
C ALA A 225 -13.75 -15.22 -18.64
N ALA A 226 -13.69 -16.19 -19.56
CA ALA A 226 -14.19 -16.04 -20.91
C ALA A 226 -15.72 -15.87 -20.96
N ASP A 227 -16.44 -16.61 -20.13
CA ASP A 227 -17.88 -16.48 -19.96
C ASP A 227 -18.29 -15.11 -19.38
N VAL A 228 -17.60 -14.62 -18.34
CA VAL A 228 -17.83 -13.28 -17.77
C VAL A 228 -17.72 -12.21 -18.88
N GLU A 229 -16.72 -12.30 -19.75
CA GLU A 229 -16.57 -11.36 -20.86
C GLU A 229 -17.68 -11.53 -21.90
N ALA A 230 -18.03 -12.75 -22.28
CA ALA A 230 -19.07 -13.02 -23.28
C ALA A 230 -20.45 -12.55 -22.82
N TYR A 231 -20.84 -12.84 -21.58
CA TYR A 231 -22.07 -12.33 -21.00
C TYR A 231 -22.03 -10.81 -20.77
N GLY A 232 -20.88 -10.25 -20.43
CA GLY A 232 -20.68 -8.81 -20.37
C GLY A 232 -20.90 -8.11 -21.72
N ARG A 233 -20.44 -8.70 -22.83
CA ARG A 233 -20.73 -8.23 -24.20
C ARG A 233 -22.23 -8.30 -24.51
N TRP A 234 -22.88 -9.37 -24.12
CA TRP A 234 -24.33 -9.50 -24.26
C TRP A 234 -25.06 -8.41 -23.48
N MET A 235 -24.69 -8.15 -22.22
CA MET A 235 -25.29 -7.07 -21.40
C MET A 235 -25.12 -5.72 -22.07
N ARG A 236 -23.90 -5.40 -22.60
CA ARG A 236 -23.65 -4.16 -23.34
C ARG A 236 -24.63 -3.99 -24.51
N LYS A 237 -24.83 -5.06 -25.30
CA LYS A 237 -25.73 -5.05 -26.45
C LYS A 237 -27.19 -4.78 -26.01
N GLU A 238 -27.65 -5.44 -24.98
CA GLU A 238 -29.01 -5.28 -24.46
C GLU A 238 -29.23 -3.91 -23.78
N ALA A 239 -28.24 -3.40 -23.02
CA ALA A 239 -28.29 -2.06 -22.45
C ALA A 239 -28.30 -0.99 -23.56
N ASN A 240 -27.47 -1.12 -24.59
CA ASN A 240 -27.41 -0.16 -25.69
C ASN A 240 -28.76 -0.07 -26.45
N LYS A 241 -29.48 -1.18 -26.62
CA LYS A 241 -30.83 -1.15 -27.18
C LYS A 241 -31.83 -0.34 -26.35
N ARG A 242 -31.68 -0.30 -25.02
CA ARG A 242 -32.58 0.36 -24.08
C ARG A 242 -32.27 1.83 -23.90
N ILE A 243 -31.00 2.14 -23.68
CA ILE A 243 -30.53 3.46 -23.26
C ILE A 243 -29.46 4.08 -24.17
N GLY A 244 -29.13 3.47 -25.30
CA GLY A 244 -28.11 4.01 -26.23
C GLY A 244 -28.47 5.39 -26.79
N HIS A 245 -29.77 5.71 -26.92
CA HIS A 245 -30.27 7.01 -27.38
C HIS A 245 -29.91 8.14 -26.39
N LEU A 246 -29.64 7.83 -25.12
CA LEU A 246 -29.22 8.83 -24.11
C LEU A 246 -27.73 9.25 -24.26
N TYR A 247 -26.98 8.64 -25.18
CA TYR A 247 -25.57 8.88 -25.40
C TYR A 247 -25.28 9.28 -26.85
N PRO A 248 -25.79 10.44 -27.29
CA PRO A 248 -25.69 10.88 -28.69
C PRO A 248 -24.23 11.11 -29.12
N ASP A 249 -23.96 10.90 -30.40
CA ASP A 249 -22.66 11.17 -31.01
C ASP A 249 -22.30 12.67 -30.95
N ALA A 250 -21.01 12.95 -30.85
CA ALA A 250 -20.47 14.29 -31.01
C ALA A 250 -20.16 14.58 -32.48
N THR A 251 -20.20 15.86 -32.86
CA THR A 251 -19.77 16.30 -34.18
C THR A 251 -18.44 17.04 -34.07
N SER A 252 -17.44 16.57 -34.81
CA SER A 252 -16.14 17.24 -34.87
C SER A 252 -16.25 18.62 -35.53
N PRO A 253 -15.27 19.51 -35.34
CA PRO A 253 -15.20 20.79 -36.09
C PRO A 253 -15.21 20.63 -37.61
N LYS A 254 -14.88 19.42 -38.11
CA LYS A 254 -14.90 19.05 -39.55
C LYS A 254 -16.20 18.42 -40.00
N GLY A 255 -17.21 18.31 -39.10
CA GLY A 255 -18.52 17.73 -39.43
C GLY A 255 -18.59 16.19 -39.28
N GLU A 256 -17.55 15.53 -38.82
CA GLU A 256 -17.51 14.07 -38.64
C GLU A 256 -18.26 13.66 -37.37
N LYS A 257 -19.03 12.57 -37.45
CA LYS A 257 -19.66 11.96 -36.25
C LYS A 257 -18.62 11.15 -35.48
N LEU A 258 -18.47 11.46 -34.20
CA LEU A 258 -17.51 10.85 -33.29
C LEU A 258 -18.23 10.26 -32.08
N THR A 259 -17.78 9.11 -31.61
CA THR A 259 -18.31 8.53 -30.36
C THR A 259 -17.73 9.28 -29.16
N PRO A 260 -18.57 9.95 -28.34
CA PRO A 260 -18.12 10.54 -27.09
C PRO A 260 -17.53 9.49 -26.15
N ILE A 261 -16.48 9.86 -25.43
CA ILE A 261 -15.92 9.06 -24.34
C ILE A 261 -16.33 9.61 -22.98
N ALA A 262 -16.47 10.94 -22.89
CA ALA A 262 -16.91 11.62 -21.68
C ALA A 262 -17.52 13.00 -22.00
N TRP A 263 -18.41 13.43 -21.13
CA TRP A 263 -18.95 14.78 -21.04
C TRP A 263 -18.35 15.49 -19.83
N ILE A 264 -17.85 16.71 -20.00
CA ILE A 264 -17.18 17.48 -18.97
C ILE A 264 -18.14 18.55 -18.45
N TRP A 265 -18.49 18.45 -17.18
CA TRP A 265 -19.48 19.25 -16.49
C TRP A 265 -18.85 20.17 -15.46
N ALA A 266 -19.45 21.34 -15.19
CA ALA A 266 -19.21 22.14 -14.00
C ALA A 266 -20.48 22.24 -13.15
N ARG A 267 -20.33 22.25 -11.83
CA ARG A 267 -21.37 22.67 -10.92
C ARG A 267 -21.50 24.19 -11.00
N THR A 268 -22.72 24.71 -10.84
CA THR A 268 -22.99 26.14 -10.94
C THR A 268 -23.81 26.60 -9.75
N VAL A 269 -23.60 27.86 -9.34
CA VAL A 269 -24.45 28.57 -8.38
C VAL A 269 -24.88 29.91 -9.00
N GLU A 270 -25.96 30.52 -8.55
CA GLU A 270 -26.28 31.92 -8.92
C GLU A 270 -25.12 32.82 -8.49
N SER A 271 -24.89 33.90 -9.25
CA SER A 271 -23.90 34.87 -8.84
C SER A 271 -24.40 35.66 -7.62
N PRO A 272 -23.56 35.86 -6.60
CA PRO A 272 -23.92 36.77 -5.50
C PRO A 272 -23.87 38.26 -5.93
N ASP A 273 -23.35 38.57 -7.11
CA ASP A 273 -23.23 39.90 -7.65
C ASP A 273 -24.52 40.28 -8.45
N PRO A 274 -25.27 41.32 -8.02
CA PRO A 274 -26.50 41.73 -8.70
C PRO A 274 -26.30 42.14 -10.16
N SER A 275 -25.08 42.48 -10.58
CA SER A 275 -24.78 42.86 -11.97
C SER A 275 -24.77 41.65 -12.93
N TRP A 276 -24.86 40.46 -12.40
CA TRP A 276 -24.94 39.19 -13.12
C TRP A 276 -25.96 38.25 -12.46
N SER A 277 -27.18 38.22 -12.96
CA SER A 277 -28.26 37.40 -12.41
C SER A 277 -28.22 35.92 -12.85
N GLY A 278 -27.20 35.54 -13.61
CA GLY A 278 -27.06 34.15 -14.12
C GLY A 278 -26.24 33.24 -13.22
N HIS A 279 -26.28 31.94 -13.53
CA HIS A 279 -25.43 30.95 -12.91
C HIS A 279 -23.97 31.09 -13.33
N VAL A 280 -23.06 30.89 -12.37
CA VAL A 280 -21.61 30.90 -12.60
C VAL A 280 -21.04 29.53 -12.33
N PRO A 281 -20.18 29.01 -13.25
CA PRO A 281 -19.56 27.69 -13.09
C PRO A 281 -18.47 27.72 -12.01
N LEU A 282 -18.35 26.64 -11.28
CA LEU A 282 -17.27 26.38 -10.32
C LEU A 282 -16.29 25.41 -10.97
N VAL A 283 -15.11 25.89 -11.36
CA VAL A 283 -14.15 25.12 -12.17
C VAL A 283 -12.77 25.11 -11.53
N ALA A 284 -12.23 23.94 -11.29
CA ALA A 284 -10.89 23.74 -10.76
C ALA A 284 -9.82 23.73 -11.87
N SER A 285 -10.21 23.41 -13.12
CA SER A 285 -9.28 23.43 -14.26
C SER A 285 -10.02 23.61 -15.58
N TRP A 286 -9.67 24.63 -16.35
CA TRP A 286 -10.17 24.85 -17.72
C TRP A 286 -9.44 24.01 -18.77
N THR A 287 -8.35 23.31 -18.40
CA THR A 287 -7.51 22.55 -19.33
C THR A 287 -8.06 21.14 -19.58
N LEU A 288 -8.35 20.84 -20.83
CA LEU A 288 -8.79 19.51 -21.30
C LEU A 288 -7.64 18.60 -21.67
N ALA A 289 -6.58 19.12 -22.33
CA ALA A 289 -5.39 18.35 -22.69
C ALA A 289 -4.12 19.17 -22.51
N LYS A 290 -3.09 18.51 -21.91
CA LYS A 290 -1.72 19.02 -21.81
C LYS A 290 -0.74 17.87 -21.94
N ARG A 291 -0.32 17.56 -23.14
CA ARG A 291 0.71 16.53 -23.38
C ARG A 291 2.00 17.20 -23.85
N PRO A 292 3.17 16.71 -23.44
CA PRO A 292 4.44 17.18 -23.98
C PRO A 292 4.45 17.08 -25.51
N GLY A 293 4.89 18.14 -26.19
CA GLY A 293 5.00 18.19 -27.65
C GLY A 293 3.68 18.34 -28.43
N LYS A 294 2.54 18.55 -27.76
CA LYS A 294 1.23 18.83 -28.39
C LYS A 294 0.66 20.16 -27.93
N PRO A 295 -0.13 20.85 -28.78
CA PRO A 295 -0.87 22.03 -28.36
C PRO A 295 -1.76 21.70 -27.16
N LYS A 296 -1.85 22.64 -26.22
CA LYS A 296 -2.78 22.56 -25.09
C LYS A 296 -4.20 22.73 -25.61
N VAL A 297 -5.16 21.99 -25.08
CA VAL A 297 -6.59 22.15 -25.36
C VAL A 297 -7.28 22.58 -24.07
N TRP A 298 -8.14 23.59 -24.17
CA TRP A 298 -8.80 24.18 -23.02
C TRP A 298 -10.19 24.77 -23.35
N ILE A 299 -10.99 25.06 -22.31
CA ILE A 299 -12.34 25.61 -22.42
C ILE A 299 -12.28 27.11 -22.16
N GLU A 300 -12.81 27.90 -23.08
CA GLU A 300 -13.03 29.34 -22.91
C GLU A 300 -14.48 29.60 -22.55
N PRO A 301 -14.77 30.18 -21.38
CA PRO A 301 -16.11 30.67 -21.07
C PRO A 301 -16.40 31.96 -21.81
N ILE A 302 -17.53 32.05 -22.51
CA ILE A 302 -18.03 33.22 -23.22
C ILE A 302 -19.26 33.73 -22.49
N MET A 303 -19.15 34.92 -21.91
CA MET A 303 -20.23 35.57 -21.20
C MET A 303 -21.18 36.30 -22.17
N ASP A 304 -22.45 35.95 -22.15
CA ASP A 304 -23.53 36.64 -22.84
C ASP A 304 -24.29 37.48 -21.82
N ARG A 305 -24.12 38.82 -21.92
CA ARG A 305 -24.71 39.77 -20.99
C ARG A 305 -26.18 40.05 -21.27
N ASP A 306 -26.66 39.78 -22.47
CA ASP A 306 -28.06 40.00 -22.84
C ASP A 306 -28.96 38.89 -22.25
N THR A 307 -28.43 37.66 -22.26
CA THR A 307 -29.14 36.47 -21.71
C THR A 307 -28.68 36.06 -20.32
N MET A 308 -27.66 36.75 -19.75
CA MET A 308 -27.03 36.40 -18.49
C MET A 308 -26.59 34.93 -18.42
N THR A 309 -26.09 34.42 -19.53
CA THR A 309 -25.63 33.04 -19.66
C THR A 309 -24.14 32.94 -19.99
N ILE A 310 -23.54 31.82 -19.60
CA ILE A 310 -22.15 31.49 -19.95
C ILE A 310 -22.14 30.32 -20.91
N ASN A 311 -21.60 30.56 -22.11
CA ASN A 311 -21.40 29.56 -23.15
C ASN A 311 -19.94 29.10 -23.15
N TYR A 312 -19.63 27.99 -23.78
CA TYR A 312 -18.27 27.42 -23.79
C TYR A 312 -17.79 27.16 -25.21
N VAL A 313 -16.54 27.53 -25.44
CA VAL A 313 -15.83 27.26 -26.70
C VAL A 313 -14.56 26.47 -26.38
N VAL A 314 -14.27 25.46 -27.20
CA VAL A 314 -13.02 24.70 -27.09
C VAL A 314 -11.94 25.40 -27.89
N ARG A 315 -10.79 25.66 -27.26
CA ARG A 315 -9.62 26.30 -27.90
C ARG A 315 -8.44 25.32 -27.94
N GLU A 316 -7.62 25.45 -28.96
CA GLU A 316 -6.39 24.72 -29.14
C GLU A 316 -5.21 25.68 -29.28
N GLY A 317 -4.12 25.42 -28.54
CA GLY A 317 -2.96 26.33 -28.44
C GLY A 317 -3.16 27.46 -27.44
N GLY A 318 -2.07 28.13 -27.06
CA GLY A 318 -2.10 29.19 -26.06
C GLY A 318 -2.35 28.68 -24.64
N GLU A 319 -2.67 29.61 -23.74
CA GLU A 319 -3.02 29.36 -22.35
C GLU A 319 -4.50 29.68 -22.10
N PRO A 320 -5.16 29.03 -21.12
CA PRO A 320 -6.51 29.37 -20.70
C PRO A 320 -6.62 30.87 -20.32
N SER A 321 -7.67 31.53 -20.82
CA SER A 321 -7.96 32.95 -20.55
C SER A 321 -8.34 33.18 -19.09
N HIS A 322 -8.77 32.15 -18.38
CA HIS A 322 -9.16 32.20 -16.98
C HIS A 322 -8.38 31.19 -16.17
N GLU A 323 -7.94 31.57 -14.97
CA GLU A 323 -7.43 30.67 -13.96
C GLU A 323 -8.59 29.88 -13.33
N ARG A 324 -8.27 28.85 -12.51
CA ARG A 324 -9.27 28.18 -11.67
C ARG A 324 -10.05 29.23 -10.88
N ASN A 325 -11.36 29.13 -10.87
CA ASN A 325 -12.21 30.08 -10.15
C ASN A 325 -12.81 29.51 -8.86
N VAL A 326 -12.41 28.31 -8.42
CA VAL A 326 -12.79 27.72 -7.13
C VAL A 326 -11.60 27.01 -6.47
N ASN A 327 -11.47 27.19 -5.15
CA ASN A 327 -10.46 26.54 -4.33
C ASN A 327 -11.01 26.23 -2.92
N ARG A 328 -10.14 25.94 -1.94
CA ARG A 328 -10.53 25.63 -0.56
C ARG A 328 -11.05 26.84 0.24
N ALA A 329 -10.78 28.07 -0.20
CA ALA A 329 -11.22 29.29 0.45
C ALA A 329 -12.54 29.81 -0.11
N GLY A 330 -12.95 29.38 -1.31
CA GLY A 330 -14.16 29.83 -1.99
C GLY A 330 -13.97 29.87 -3.49
N GLY A 331 -14.78 30.67 -4.17
CA GLY A 331 -14.74 30.87 -5.62
C GLY A 331 -14.77 32.34 -6.00
N ALA A 332 -14.74 32.60 -7.32
CA ALA A 332 -14.96 33.90 -7.91
C ALA A 332 -15.92 33.76 -9.11
N CYS A 333 -16.80 34.70 -9.25
CA CYS A 333 -17.66 34.80 -10.42
C CYS A 333 -16.81 35.05 -11.68
N VAL A 334 -16.85 34.15 -12.66
CA VAL A 334 -16.06 34.30 -13.88
C VAL A 334 -16.50 35.47 -14.74
N ALA A 335 -17.76 35.93 -14.59
CA ALA A 335 -18.32 37.04 -15.35
C ALA A 335 -18.01 38.42 -14.75
N THR A 336 -17.88 38.53 -13.43
CA THR A 336 -17.73 39.85 -12.75
C THR A 336 -16.49 39.92 -11.87
N GLY A 337 -15.84 38.80 -11.54
CA GLY A 337 -14.74 38.74 -10.60
C GLY A 337 -15.18 38.77 -9.11
N ALA A 338 -16.48 38.91 -8.82
CA ALA A 338 -17.00 38.96 -7.46
C ALA A 338 -16.71 37.67 -6.69
N ALA A 339 -16.33 37.78 -5.39
CA ALA A 339 -16.04 36.64 -4.54
C ALA A 339 -17.31 35.81 -4.24
N VAL A 340 -17.18 34.50 -4.33
CA VAL A 340 -18.21 33.51 -4.01
C VAL A 340 -17.73 32.69 -2.82
N SER A 341 -18.20 32.99 -1.60
CA SER A 341 -17.74 32.33 -0.39
C SER A 341 -18.18 30.85 -0.35
N LEU A 342 -17.42 29.98 0.36
CA LEU A 342 -17.83 28.59 0.54
C LEU A 342 -19.17 28.47 1.27
N ASP A 343 -19.48 29.38 2.20
CA ASP A 343 -20.74 29.33 2.93
C ASP A 343 -21.93 29.70 2.03
N TYR A 344 -21.71 30.64 1.11
CA TYR A 344 -22.68 30.91 0.05
C TYR A 344 -22.92 29.68 -0.82
N ILE A 345 -21.86 29.09 -1.33
CA ILE A 345 -21.97 27.87 -2.16
C ILE A 345 -22.70 26.72 -1.39
N ARG A 346 -22.39 26.53 -0.10
CA ARG A 346 -23.07 25.55 0.74
C ARG A 346 -24.54 25.85 0.92
N THR A 347 -24.89 27.12 1.09
CA THR A 347 -26.27 27.57 1.22
C THR A 347 -27.06 27.31 -0.07
N GLU A 348 -26.51 27.72 -1.22
CA GLU A 348 -27.11 27.48 -2.53
C GLU A 348 -27.31 25.97 -2.78
N ALA A 349 -26.30 25.16 -2.46
CA ALA A 349 -26.37 23.72 -2.61
C ALA A 349 -27.44 23.06 -1.72
N ARG A 350 -27.53 23.44 -0.44
CA ARG A 350 -28.53 22.90 0.51
C ARG A 350 -29.95 23.34 0.19
N THR A 351 -30.12 24.48 -0.44
CA THR A 351 -31.43 24.97 -0.89
C THR A 351 -31.80 24.49 -2.30
N LEU A 352 -31.04 23.52 -2.83
CA LEU A 352 -31.25 22.90 -4.15
C LEU A 352 -31.14 23.88 -5.33
N ARG A 353 -30.40 25.00 -5.16
CA ARG A 353 -30.14 25.97 -6.22
C ARG A 353 -28.79 25.75 -6.92
N MET A 354 -27.95 24.85 -6.41
CA MET A 354 -26.75 24.42 -7.14
C MET A 354 -27.16 23.58 -8.35
N ALA A 355 -26.83 24.04 -9.53
CA ALA A 355 -27.12 23.34 -10.79
C ALA A 355 -25.84 22.79 -11.44
N GLN A 356 -25.93 22.33 -12.68
CA GLN A 356 -24.83 21.74 -13.43
C GLN A 356 -24.91 22.19 -14.88
N GLN A 357 -23.79 22.50 -15.50
CA GLN A 357 -23.70 22.91 -16.89
C GLN A 357 -22.65 22.11 -17.64
N LEU A 358 -22.99 21.64 -18.85
CA LEU A 358 -22.07 20.93 -19.71
C LEU A 358 -21.10 21.89 -20.38
N MET A 359 -19.80 21.66 -20.23
CA MET A 359 -18.76 22.55 -20.76
C MET A 359 -18.12 22.07 -22.04
N ALA A 360 -17.88 20.74 -22.15
CA ALA A 360 -17.23 20.15 -23.33
C ALA A 360 -17.57 18.66 -23.47
N VAL A 361 -17.35 18.12 -24.66
CA VAL A 361 -17.45 16.69 -24.96
C VAL A 361 -16.10 16.21 -25.44
N ALA A 362 -15.54 15.22 -24.78
CA ALA A 362 -14.35 14.50 -25.21
C ALA A 362 -14.77 13.28 -26.04
N ALA A 363 -14.31 13.18 -27.28
CA ALA A 363 -14.69 12.11 -28.19
C ALA A 363 -13.47 11.33 -28.71
N GLN A 364 -13.72 10.14 -29.25
CA GLN A 364 -12.71 9.29 -29.85
C GLN A 364 -12.49 9.72 -31.31
N GLY A 365 -11.32 10.26 -31.65
CA GLY A 365 -10.87 10.51 -33.00
C GLY A 365 -9.95 9.38 -33.52
N GLU A 366 -9.58 9.44 -34.77
CA GLU A 366 -8.70 8.46 -35.44
C GLU A 366 -7.29 8.42 -34.81
N ARG A 367 -6.71 9.58 -34.47
CA ARG A 367 -5.33 9.72 -33.98
C ARG A 367 -5.25 10.28 -32.55
N GLY A 368 -6.29 10.07 -31.73
CA GLY A 368 -6.32 10.55 -30.35
C GLY A 368 -7.67 11.10 -29.92
N ARG A 369 -7.68 12.01 -28.97
CA ARG A 369 -8.90 12.65 -28.47
C ARG A 369 -9.24 13.88 -29.29
N VAL A 370 -10.53 14.08 -29.53
CA VAL A 370 -11.11 15.29 -30.14
C VAL A 370 -12.05 15.91 -29.12
N TYR A 371 -11.97 17.22 -28.94
CA TYR A 371 -12.80 17.95 -28.01
C TYR A 371 -13.78 18.82 -28.75
N CYS A 372 -15.06 18.68 -28.42
CA CYS A 372 -16.15 19.37 -29.10
C CYS A 372 -16.90 20.26 -28.11
N PRO A 373 -17.48 21.38 -28.54
CA PRO A 373 -18.41 22.14 -27.71
C PRO A 373 -19.69 21.33 -27.46
N PRO A 374 -20.40 21.58 -26.36
CA PRO A 374 -21.66 20.90 -26.08
C PRO A 374 -22.73 21.34 -27.10
N THR A 375 -23.67 20.44 -27.42
CA THR A 375 -24.84 20.74 -28.24
C THR A 375 -26.10 20.64 -27.37
N ARG A 376 -27.18 21.24 -27.84
CA ARG A 376 -28.50 21.16 -27.18
C ARG A 376 -28.92 19.68 -26.98
N GLN A 377 -28.68 18.82 -27.98
CA GLN A 377 -28.96 17.38 -27.91
C GLN A 377 -28.22 16.70 -26.77
N HIS A 378 -26.95 17.06 -26.51
CA HIS A 378 -26.18 16.50 -25.38
C HIS A 378 -26.79 16.89 -24.01
N CYS A 379 -27.22 18.15 -23.90
CA CYS A 379 -27.84 18.66 -22.66
C CYS A 379 -29.21 18.01 -22.39
N GLU A 380 -30.06 17.89 -23.39
CA GLU A 380 -31.37 17.27 -23.31
C GLU A 380 -31.28 15.77 -23.00
N ALA A 381 -30.36 15.05 -23.62
CA ALA A 381 -30.13 13.63 -23.36
C ALA A 381 -29.65 13.36 -21.92
N ALA A 382 -29.01 14.29 -21.26
CA ALA A 382 -28.57 14.19 -19.87
C ALA A 382 -29.70 14.40 -18.86
N GLN A 383 -30.79 15.07 -19.26
CA GLN A 383 -31.97 15.38 -18.46
C GLN A 383 -33.05 14.30 -18.58
N CYS A 384 -32.66 13.01 -18.66
CA CYS A 384 -33.61 11.92 -18.70
C CYS A 384 -34.34 11.76 -17.34
N GLU A 385 -35.47 11.08 -17.34
CA GLU A 385 -36.19 10.72 -16.13
C GLU A 385 -35.34 9.87 -15.21
N GLU A 386 -35.47 10.08 -13.90
CA GLU A 386 -34.82 9.25 -12.91
C GLU A 386 -35.40 7.83 -12.91
N PRO A 387 -34.59 6.80 -12.69
CA PRO A 387 -35.10 5.42 -12.61
C PRO A 387 -35.97 5.26 -11.37
N GLU A 388 -36.95 4.35 -11.45
CA GLU A 388 -37.87 4.01 -10.35
C GLU A 388 -37.12 3.64 -9.07
N TRP A 389 -36.03 2.89 -9.18
CA TRP A 389 -35.19 2.54 -8.05
C TRP A 389 -33.89 3.35 -8.09
N LYS A 390 -33.52 3.87 -6.93
CA LYS A 390 -32.23 4.52 -6.66
C LYS A 390 -31.84 4.30 -5.20
N PRO A 391 -30.54 4.36 -4.83
CA PRO A 391 -30.10 4.15 -3.44
C PRO A 391 -30.40 5.37 -2.56
N VAL A 392 -31.60 5.43 -2.01
CA VAL A 392 -32.12 6.54 -1.16
C VAL A 392 -31.60 6.48 0.30
N PHE A 393 -30.47 5.83 0.55
CA PHE A 393 -29.89 5.76 1.88
C PHE A 393 -29.07 7.02 2.16
N PRO A 394 -29.14 7.56 3.40
CA PRO A 394 -28.38 8.75 3.75
C PRO A 394 -26.88 8.49 3.83
N LEU A 395 -26.09 9.48 3.44
CA LEU A 395 -24.67 9.53 3.79
C LEU A 395 -24.52 9.84 5.28
N PRO A 396 -23.41 9.40 5.93
CA PRO A 396 -23.13 9.80 7.30
C PRO A 396 -23.13 11.32 7.46
N SER A 397 -23.90 11.84 8.41
CA SER A 397 -24.05 13.29 8.62
C SER A 397 -22.72 13.98 8.97
N MET A 398 -21.84 13.24 9.67
CA MET A 398 -20.47 13.63 9.99
C MET A 398 -19.57 12.43 9.72
N ALA A 399 -18.60 12.61 8.82
CA ALA A 399 -17.64 11.58 8.46
C ALA A 399 -16.28 12.21 8.13
N ARG A 400 -15.21 11.50 8.46
CA ARG A 400 -13.85 11.96 8.17
C ARG A 400 -13.54 11.90 6.67
N SER A 401 -14.00 10.83 6.03
CA SER A 401 -13.66 10.51 4.64
C SER A 401 -14.70 10.98 3.62
N ILE A 402 -15.82 11.56 4.06
CA ILE A 402 -16.90 12.03 3.19
C ILE A 402 -17.16 13.50 3.51
N SER A 403 -17.11 14.38 2.50
CA SER A 403 -17.29 15.82 2.69
C SER A 403 -18.32 16.44 1.73
N VAL A 404 -19.01 15.63 0.94
CA VAL A 404 -19.99 16.11 -0.06
C VAL A 404 -21.34 16.48 0.55
N GLN A 405 -21.69 15.92 1.71
CA GLN A 405 -22.97 16.11 2.38
C GLN A 405 -23.21 17.58 2.79
N VAL A 406 -22.14 18.34 3.08
CA VAL A 406 -22.27 19.78 3.40
C VAL A 406 -22.71 20.63 2.20
N TYR A 407 -22.72 20.05 1.01
CA TYR A 407 -23.17 20.64 -0.25
C TYR A 407 -24.49 20.02 -0.75
N GLY A 408 -25.32 19.48 0.14
CA GLY A 408 -26.63 18.93 -0.21
C GLY A 408 -26.60 17.56 -0.88
N LEU A 409 -25.42 16.94 -1.04
CA LEU A 409 -25.28 15.57 -1.53
C LEU A 409 -25.28 14.61 -0.33
N ASP A 410 -26.41 14.47 0.31
CA ASP A 410 -26.61 13.81 1.61
C ASP A 410 -27.22 12.41 1.50
N GLU A 411 -27.49 11.93 0.28
CA GLU A 411 -27.92 10.57 -0.04
C GLU A 411 -27.06 9.98 -1.16
N TRP A 412 -26.88 8.65 -1.18
CA TRP A 412 -26.00 7.97 -2.14
C TRP A 412 -26.40 8.23 -3.60
N TRP A 413 -27.69 8.28 -3.91
CA TRP A 413 -28.16 8.53 -5.27
C TRP A 413 -27.83 9.95 -5.79
N LYS A 414 -27.71 10.94 -4.90
CA LYS A 414 -27.37 12.32 -5.26
C LYS A 414 -25.94 12.50 -5.78
N LEU A 415 -25.12 11.46 -5.66
CA LEU A 415 -23.77 11.44 -6.23
C LEU A 415 -23.76 11.17 -7.74
N PHE A 416 -24.93 10.92 -8.35
CA PHE A 416 -25.07 10.54 -9.75
C PHE A 416 -26.04 11.47 -10.49
N LEU A 417 -25.77 11.67 -11.79
CA LEU A 417 -26.77 12.25 -12.69
C LEU A 417 -27.94 11.28 -12.95
N PRO A 418 -29.13 11.75 -13.32
CA PRO A 418 -30.24 10.87 -13.73
C PRO A 418 -29.82 9.84 -14.79
N ARG A 419 -29.04 10.27 -15.82
CA ARG A 419 -28.56 9.38 -16.88
C ARG A 419 -27.59 8.34 -16.37
N GLN A 420 -26.72 8.67 -15.40
CA GLN A 420 -25.79 7.74 -14.76
C GLN A 420 -26.55 6.70 -13.92
N LEU A 421 -27.57 7.13 -13.16
CA LEU A 421 -28.47 6.23 -12.41
C LEU A 421 -29.22 5.29 -13.35
N THR A 422 -29.76 5.81 -14.45
CA THR A 422 -30.47 5.02 -15.47
C THR A 422 -29.55 3.97 -16.09
N ALA A 423 -28.28 4.31 -16.35
CA ALA A 423 -27.30 3.34 -16.83
C ALA A 423 -27.03 2.25 -15.79
N LEU A 424 -26.66 2.62 -14.56
CA LEU A 424 -26.36 1.66 -13.48
C LEU A 424 -27.52 0.72 -13.21
N THR A 425 -28.74 1.25 -13.09
CA THR A 425 -29.96 0.44 -12.85
C THR A 425 -30.32 -0.46 -14.05
N THR A 426 -30.05 -0.01 -15.28
CA THR A 426 -30.25 -0.84 -16.49
C THR A 426 -29.31 -2.05 -16.49
N PHE A 427 -28.01 -1.86 -16.22
CA PHE A 427 -27.07 -2.97 -16.12
C PHE A 427 -27.40 -3.88 -14.94
N SER A 428 -27.76 -3.31 -13.77
CA SER A 428 -28.22 -4.06 -12.60
C SER A 428 -29.42 -4.96 -12.93
N ALA A 429 -30.46 -4.43 -13.58
CA ALA A 429 -31.65 -5.18 -13.98
C ALA A 429 -31.37 -6.30 -15.01
N LEU A 430 -30.26 -6.19 -15.77
CA LEU A 430 -29.88 -7.24 -16.71
C LEU A 430 -29.26 -8.46 -16.02
N LEU A 431 -28.77 -8.38 -14.79
CA LEU A 431 -28.14 -9.50 -14.08
C LEU A 431 -29.09 -10.69 -13.91
N GLY A 432 -30.34 -10.46 -13.53
CA GLY A 432 -31.34 -11.53 -13.43
C GLY A 432 -31.63 -12.22 -14.77
N ARG A 433 -31.54 -11.50 -15.89
CA ARG A 433 -31.65 -12.11 -17.24
C ARG A 433 -30.38 -12.89 -17.61
N VAL A 434 -29.22 -12.41 -17.22
CA VAL A 434 -27.94 -13.13 -17.38
C VAL A 434 -27.99 -14.44 -16.61
N ALA A 435 -28.40 -14.44 -15.34
CA ALA A 435 -28.51 -15.64 -14.51
C ALA A 435 -29.29 -16.76 -15.23
N LYS A 436 -30.49 -16.44 -15.74
CA LYS A 436 -31.34 -17.40 -16.50
C LYS A 436 -30.64 -17.91 -17.76
N ARG A 437 -29.93 -17.02 -18.47
CA ARG A 437 -29.22 -17.34 -19.71
C ARG A 437 -28.00 -18.23 -19.44
N VAL A 438 -27.18 -17.88 -18.45
CA VAL A 438 -26.02 -18.69 -18.02
C VAL A 438 -26.47 -20.07 -17.61
N ARG A 439 -27.49 -20.18 -16.75
CA ARG A 439 -28.06 -21.46 -16.31
C ARG A 439 -28.48 -22.33 -17.52
N SER A 440 -29.19 -21.76 -18.48
CA SER A 440 -29.63 -22.50 -19.70
C SER A 440 -28.44 -22.97 -20.52
N HIS A 441 -27.40 -22.15 -20.70
CA HIS A 441 -26.20 -22.53 -21.43
C HIS A 441 -25.35 -23.55 -20.67
N ALA A 442 -25.24 -23.44 -19.33
CA ALA A 442 -24.56 -24.38 -18.48
C ALA A 442 -25.16 -25.79 -18.56
N VAL A 443 -26.50 -25.90 -18.50
CA VAL A 443 -27.22 -27.17 -18.67
C VAL A 443 -26.92 -27.76 -20.07
N LYS A 444 -26.99 -26.96 -21.13
CA LYS A 444 -26.66 -27.38 -22.50
C LYS A 444 -25.19 -27.81 -22.65
N ALA A 445 -24.29 -27.24 -21.87
CA ALA A 445 -22.89 -27.59 -21.83
C ALA A 445 -22.59 -28.82 -20.96
N GLY A 446 -23.63 -29.42 -20.34
CA GLY A 446 -23.51 -30.66 -19.56
C GLY A 446 -23.31 -30.50 -18.08
N LEU A 447 -23.46 -29.29 -17.52
CA LEU A 447 -23.40 -29.11 -16.06
C LEU A 447 -24.65 -29.71 -15.40
N PRO A 448 -24.50 -30.36 -14.24
CA PRO A 448 -25.64 -30.98 -13.54
C PRO A 448 -26.65 -29.93 -13.06
N ILE A 449 -27.90 -30.36 -12.96
CA ILE A 449 -28.99 -29.66 -12.31
C ILE A 449 -29.15 -30.29 -10.92
N ASP A 450 -28.25 -29.89 -9.99
CA ASP A 450 -28.20 -30.43 -8.63
C ASP A 450 -29.07 -29.64 -7.63
N GLY A 451 -29.60 -28.50 -8.08
CA GLY A 451 -30.43 -27.61 -7.24
C GLY A 451 -29.66 -26.87 -6.17
N LEU A 452 -28.34 -27.06 -6.08
CA LEU A 452 -27.45 -26.40 -5.11
C LEU A 452 -26.98 -25.05 -5.63
N ARG A 453 -27.18 -24.01 -4.82
CA ARG A 453 -26.65 -22.67 -5.11
C ARG A 453 -25.16 -22.59 -4.79
N LEU A 454 -24.50 -21.57 -5.29
CA LEU A 454 -23.09 -21.34 -5.05
C LEU A 454 -22.77 -21.24 -3.55
N ARG A 455 -23.59 -20.53 -2.78
CA ARG A 455 -23.47 -20.39 -1.31
C ARG A 455 -23.58 -21.71 -0.57
N ASP A 456 -24.33 -22.65 -1.11
CA ASP A 456 -24.56 -23.98 -0.52
C ASP A 456 -23.51 -25.02 -0.98
N GLY A 457 -22.40 -24.58 -1.58
CA GLY A 457 -21.33 -25.44 -2.04
C GLY A 457 -21.56 -26.07 -3.43
N GLY A 458 -22.63 -25.70 -4.15
CA GLY A 458 -22.97 -26.21 -5.47
C GLY A 458 -21.86 -26.03 -6.52
N ARG A 459 -21.84 -26.94 -7.50
CA ARG A 459 -20.97 -26.91 -8.71
C ARG A 459 -21.76 -27.07 -10.00
N GLY A 460 -23.08 -27.18 -9.91
CA GLY A 460 -23.99 -27.34 -11.04
C GLY A 460 -24.30 -26.03 -11.76
N ALA A 461 -25.32 -26.11 -12.65
CA ALA A 461 -25.69 -25.01 -13.52
C ALA A 461 -26.18 -23.76 -12.75
N ASP A 462 -26.85 -23.94 -11.61
CA ASP A 462 -27.33 -22.84 -10.78
C ASP A 462 -26.15 -22.15 -10.09
N ALA A 463 -25.24 -22.89 -9.50
CA ALA A 463 -24.02 -22.35 -8.88
C ALA A 463 -23.09 -21.64 -9.89
N TYR A 464 -22.98 -22.16 -11.12
CA TYR A 464 -22.21 -21.51 -12.18
C TYR A 464 -22.85 -20.18 -12.60
N ALA A 465 -24.17 -20.12 -12.66
CA ALA A 465 -24.90 -18.88 -12.95
C ALA A 465 -24.67 -17.85 -11.84
N ASP A 466 -24.71 -18.26 -10.57
CA ASP A 466 -24.39 -17.41 -9.42
C ASP A 466 -22.95 -16.84 -9.50
N ALA A 467 -21.98 -17.67 -9.90
CA ALA A 467 -20.60 -17.26 -10.07
C ALA A 467 -20.45 -16.17 -11.14
N VAL A 468 -21.03 -16.37 -12.33
CA VAL A 468 -20.98 -15.36 -13.42
C VAL A 468 -21.68 -14.07 -13.01
N VAL A 469 -22.84 -14.16 -12.32
CA VAL A 469 -23.58 -12.99 -11.83
C VAL A 469 -22.77 -12.24 -10.79
N THR A 470 -22.07 -12.92 -9.88
CA THR A 470 -21.20 -12.29 -8.87
C THR A 470 -20.15 -11.41 -9.53
N TYR A 471 -19.44 -11.88 -10.55
CA TYR A 471 -18.44 -11.08 -11.26
C TYR A 471 -19.06 -9.92 -12.05
N LEU A 472 -20.20 -10.13 -12.71
CA LEU A 472 -20.87 -9.07 -13.45
C LEU A 472 -21.50 -8.00 -12.52
N ALA A 473 -21.88 -8.37 -11.30
CA ALA A 473 -22.26 -7.41 -10.26
C ALA A 473 -21.08 -6.53 -9.84
N PHE A 474 -19.89 -7.09 -9.71
CA PHE A 474 -18.67 -6.29 -9.51
C PHE A 474 -18.35 -5.37 -10.71
N ALA A 475 -18.71 -5.78 -11.95
CA ALA A 475 -18.58 -4.89 -13.10
C ALA A 475 -19.51 -3.67 -12.97
N VAL A 476 -20.76 -3.86 -12.51
CA VAL A 476 -21.69 -2.74 -12.22
C VAL A 476 -21.13 -1.83 -11.14
N ASP A 477 -20.59 -2.42 -10.09
CA ASP A 477 -20.03 -1.70 -8.95
C ASP A 477 -18.80 -0.86 -9.35
N LYS A 478 -17.90 -1.43 -10.17
CA LYS A 478 -16.78 -0.68 -10.77
C LYS A 478 -17.26 0.44 -11.69
N CYS A 479 -18.36 0.25 -12.38
CA CYS A 479 -18.98 1.31 -13.15
C CYS A 479 -19.51 2.41 -12.24
N ALA A 480 -20.07 2.12 -11.08
CA ALA A 480 -20.48 3.14 -10.12
C ALA A 480 -19.29 4.03 -9.69
N ASP A 481 -18.10 3.45 -9.46
CA ASP A 481 -16.88 4.23 -9.20
C ASP A 481 -16.53 5.22 -10.34
N TYR A 482 -16.79 4.84 -11.61
CA TYR A 482 -16.46 5.66 -12.76
C TYR A 482 -17.60 6.51 -13.31
N TRP A 483 -18.85 6.27 -12.88
CA TRP A 483 -20.04 6.96 -13.40
C TRP A 483 -20.67 7.90 -12.38
N SER A 484 -19.96 8.35 -11.36
CA SER A 484 -20.46 9.36 -10.43
C SER A 484 -20.13 10.80 -10.88
N THR A 485 -20.80 11.78 -10.30
CA THR A 485 -20.50 13.22 -10.47
C THR A 485 -19.27 13.67 -9.68
N LEU A 486 -18.48 12.72 -9.18
CA LEU A 486 -17.23 12.96 -8.45
C LEU A 486 -16.00 12.48 -9.23
N CYS A 487 -16.22 11.94 -10.43
CA CYS A 487 -15.15 11.55 -11.35
C CYS A 487 -14.50 12.76 -11.99
N THR A 488 -13.16 12.77 -12.09
CA THR A 488 -12.42 13.90 -12.64
C THR A 488 -11.78 13.57 -13.98
N TRP A 489 -11.59 14.61 -14.81
CA TRP A 489 -10.85 14.49 -16.06
C TRP A 489 -9.34 14.62 -15.84
N SER A 490 -8.56 13.73 -16.41
CA SER A 490 -7.10 13.82 -16.41
C SER A 490 -6.60 14.48 -17.68
N SER A 491 -6.23 15.75 -17.62
CA SER A 491 -5.75 16.50 -18.79
C SER A 491 -4.39 16.01 -19.34
N SER A 492 -3.54 15.41 -18.50
CA SER A 492 -2.26 14.83 -18.93
C SER A 492 -2.40 13.45 -19.56
N GLY A 493 -3.37 12.66 -19.10
CA GLY A 493 -3.63 11.30 -19.59
C GLY A 493 -4.82 11.20 -20.56
N GLU A 494 -5.67 12.22 -20.63
CA GLU A 494 -6.90 12.30 -21.44
C GLU A 494 -7.85 11.11 -21.21
N PHE A 495 -8.12 10.85 -19.91
CA PHE A 495 -9.05 9.82 -19.45
C PHE A 495 -9.77 10.24 -18.15
N VAL A 496 -10.86 9.56 -17.85
CA VAL A 496 -11.63 9.79 -16.61
C VAL A 496 -10.98 9.02 -15.46
N ARG A 497 -10.81 9.70 -14.31
CA ARG A 497 -10.44 9.09 -13.03
C ARG A 497 -11.70 8.78 -12.24
N GLY A 498 -11.73 7.63 -11.55
CA GLY A 498 -12.85 7.24 -10.71
C GLY A 498 -13.03 8.12 -9.46
N THR A 499 -14.15 7.94 -8.81
CA THR A 499 -14.56 8.59 -7.55
C THR A 499 -13.50 8.48 -6.47
N PHE A 500 -12.97 7.27 -6.29
CA PHE A 500 -11.94 6.97 -5.30
C PHE A 500 -10.52 7.11 -5.85
N SER A 501 -10.20 8.28 -6.41
CA SER A 501 -8.80 8.63 -6.66
C SER A 501 -7.98 8.82 -5.36
N ARG A 502 -8.66 8.97 -4.22
CA ARG A 502 -8.18 8.99 -2.84
C ARG A 502 -9.04 8.09 -1.98
N GLN A 503 -8.63 7.80 -0.76
CA GLN A 503 -9.40 7.04 0.24
C GLN A 503 -10.49 7.91 0.91
N ALA A 504 -11.23 8.67 0.10
CA ALA A 504 -12.21 9.66 0.55
C ALA A 504 -13.17 10.03 -0.59
N ILE A 505 -14.32 10.58 -0.25
CA ILE A 505 -15.31 11.18 -1.16
C ILE A 505 -15.31 12.71 -0.96
N PRO A 506 -14.36 13.44 -1.58
CA PRO A 506 -14.29 14.89 -1.52
C PRO A 506 -15.25 15.51 -2.53
N MET A 507 -15.64 16.78 -2.28
CA MET A 507 -16.39 17.57 -3.26
C MET A 507 -15.57 17.78 -4.53
N THR A 508 -16.21 17.58 -5.67
CA THR A 508 -15.67 17.79 -7.02
C THR A 508 -16.51 18.83 -7.73
N TRP A 509 -15.87 19.90 -8.20
CA TRP A 509 -16.56 21.05 -8.81
C TRP A 509 -16.81 20.86 -10.31
N ASP A 510 -15.77 20.46 -11.03
CA ASP A 510 -15.84 20.05 -12.44
C ASP A 510 -15.61 18.54 -12.53
N PHE A 511 -16.52 17.84 -13.19
CA PHE A 511 -16.52 16.40 -13.24
C PHE A 511 -16.69 15.86 -14.66
N ALA A 512 -16.28 14.60 -14.86
CA ALA A 512 -16.36 13.91 -16.14
C ALA A 512 -17.35 12.76 -16.06
N GLU A 513 -18.36 12.78 -16.91
CA GLU A 513 -19.36 11.73 -17.08
C GLU A 513 -18.95 10.78 -18.20
N VAL A 514 -18.76 9.51 -17.92
CA VAL A 514 -18.31 8.48 -18.87
C VAL A 514 -19.44 8.02 -19.78
N ASN A 515 -19.12 7.73 -21.05
CA ASN A 515 -20.01 6.99 -21.93
C ASN A 515 -19.86 5.48 -21.68
N PRO A 516 -20.91 4.79 -21.17
CA PRO A 516 -20.89 3.34 -20.91
C PRO A 516 -20.54 2.49 -22.13
N PHE A 517 -20.87 2.98 -23.33
CA PHE A 517 -20.77 2.26 -24.60
C PHE A 517 -19.50 2.56 -25.38
N SER A 518 -18.66 3.47 -24.90
CA SER A 518 -17.36 3.78 -25.52
C SER A 518 -16.36 2.62 -25.37
N SER A 519 -15.17 2.76 -25.97
CA SER A 519 -14.03 1.86 -25.79
C SER A 519 -12.97 2.39 -24.80
N SER A 520 -13.28 3.49 -24.11
CA SER A 520 -12.33 4.19 -23.22
C SER A 520 -12.39 3.66 -21.78
N THR A 521 -11.43 4.10 -20.96
CA THR A 521 -11.41 3.85 -19.50
C THR A 521 -12.73 4.29 -18.87
N GLY A 522 -13.28 3.46 -18.00
CA GLY A 522 -14.56 3.68 -17.33
C GLY A 522 -15.76 3.12 -18.09
N SER A 523 -15.65 2.73 -19.35
CA SER A 523 -16.75 2.09 -20.09
C SER A 523 -17.06 0.70 -19.55
N TRP A 524 -18.28 0.21 -19.80
CA TRP A 524 -18.72 -1.12 -19.36
C TRP A 524 -17.74 -2.24 -19.77
N MET A 525 -17.35 -2.28 -21.05
CA MET A 525 -16.45 -3.35 -21.51
C MET A 525 -15.04 -3.21 -20.97
N ALA A 526 -14.58 -2.01 -20.67
CA ALA A 526 -13.29 -1.84 -19.99
C ALA A 526 -13.32 -2.46 -18.58
N MET A 527 -14.41 -2.26 -17.82
CA MET A 527 -14.58 -2.85 -16.49
C MET A 527 -14.68 -4.38 -16.57
N VAL A 528 -15.47 -4.92 -17.49
CA VAL A 528 -15.59 -6.37 -17.71
C VAL A 528 -14.25 -6.99 -18.11
N THR A 529 -13.48 -6.33 -18.98
CA THR A 529 -12.16 -6.82 -19.40
C THR A 529 -11.15 -6.84 -18.23
N TRP A 530 -11.22 -5.85 -17.35
CA TRP A 530 -10.37 -5.86 -16.14
C TRP A 530 -10.71 -7.03 -15.21
N LEU A 531 -12.00 -7.30 -15.01
CA LEU A 531 -12.46 -8.45 -14.22
C LEU A 531 -12.00 -9.77 -14.85
N LYS A 532 -12.21 -9.95 -16.16
CA LYS A 532 -11.74 -11.14 -16.88
C LYS A 532 -10.26 -11.40 -16.61
N LYS A 533 -9.41 -10.39 -16.83
CA LYS A 533 -7.96 -10.50 -16.64
C LYS A 533 -7.59 -10.83 -15.18
N ALA A 534 -8.32 -10.27 -14.21
CA ALA A 534 -8.11 -10.61 -12.80
C ALA A 534 -8.46 -12.08 -12.52
N VAL A 535 -9.61 -12.55 -12.98
CA VAL A 535 -10.07 -13.94 -12.80
C VAL A 535 -9.11 -14.94 -13.45
N GLU A 536 -8.56 -14.63 -14.62
CA GLU A 536 -7.55 -15.46 -15.30
C GLU A 536 -6.26 -15.66 -14.49
N HIS A 537 -5.92 -14.71 -13.61
CA HIS A 537 -4.71 -14.74 -12.78
C HIS A 537 -4.94 -15.27 -11.36
N MET A 538 -6.22 -15.52 -10.97
CA MET A 538 -6.50 -16.12 -9.68
C MET A 538 -5.88 -17.53 -9.58
N PRO A 539 -5.37 -17.91 -8.41
CA PRO A 539 -5.04 -19.31 -8.16
C PRO A 539 -6.31 -20.13 -8.27
N ALA A 540 -6.18 -21.32 -8.82
CA ALA A 540 -7.24 -22.31 -8.82
C ALA A 540 -6.64 -23.58 -8.25
N SER A 541 -6.53 -23.62 -6.93
CA SER A 541 -6.02 -24.74 -6.15
C SER A 541 -7.10 -25.80 -5.99
N THR A 542 -6.70 -27.02 -5.69
CA THR A 542 -7.60 -28.09 -5.21
C THR A 542 -8.18 -27.75 -3.84
N ALA A 543 -7.47 -26.97 -3.02
CA ALA A 543 -7.98 -26.42 -1.76
C ALA A 543 -8.89 -25.22 -2.07
N ILE A 544 -10.17 -25.36 -1.77
CA ILE A 544 -11.14 -24.24 -1.86
C ILE A 544 -10.97 -23.39 -0.62
N GLY A 545 -10.81 -22.06 -0.81
CA GLY A 545 -10.82 -21.13 0.29
C GLY A 545 -12.24 -20.91 0.83
N GLU A 546 -12.34 -20.34 2.03
CA GLU A 546 -13.60 -19.98 2.66
C GLU A 546 -13.57 -18.51 3.10
N ALA A 547 -14.64 -17.76 2.78
CA ALA A 547 -14.78 -16.37 3.20
C ALA A 547 -16.11 -16.17 3.94
N THR A 548 -16.03 -15.66 5.17
CA THR A 548 -17.18 -15.50 6.06
C THR A 548 -17.27 -14.11 6.65
N GLN A 549 -18.51 -13.58 6.79
CA GLN A 549 -18.71 -12.33 7.51
C GLN A 549 -18.65 -12.60 9.01
N ARG A 550 -17.61 -12.03 9.66
CA ARG A 550 -17.41 -12.19 11.11
C ARG A 550 -16.79 -10.96 11.74
N ASN A 551 -17.03 -10.79 13.02
CA ASN A 551 -16.33 -9.83 13.86
C ASN A 551 -15.04 -10.49 14.40
N ALA A 552 -13.87 -9.91 14.15
CA ALA A 552 -12.58 -10.42 14.62
C ALA A 552 -12.47 -10.48 16.16
N ARG A 553 -13.32 -9.75 16.88
CA ARG A 553 -13.47 -9.84 18.37
C ARG A 553 -14.18 -11.11 18.82
N ALA A 554 -14.90 -11.80 17.95
CA ALA A 554 -15.53 -13.07 18.29
C ALA A 554 -14.52 -14.22 18.24
N ARG A 555 -14.76 -15.28 19.01
CA ARG A 555 -13.91 -16.48 19.06
C ARG A 555 -13.74 -17.08 17.66
N VAL A 556 -12.51 -17.29 17.26
CA VAL A 556 -12.13 -17.45 15.86
C VAL A 556 -12.52 -18.77 15.24
N LEU A 557 -12.42 -19.90 15.91
CA LEU A 557 -12.80 -21.21 15.38
C LEU A 557 -12.99 -22.23 16.52
N GLU A 558 -14.01 -23.08 16.39
CA GLU A 558 -14.24 -24.15 17.35
C GLU A 558 -13.46 -25.45 17.03
N SER A 559 -12.88 -25.61 15.83
CA SER A 559 -12.43 -26.94 15.39
C SER A 559 -11.04 -27.08 14.78
N GLU A 560 -10.32 -26.02 14.35
CA GLU A 560 -9.00 -26.19 13.73
C GLU A 560 -8.03 -25.07 14.13
N ALA A 561 -6.82 -25.44 14.54
CA ALA A 561 -5.73 -24.52 14.82
C ALA A 561 -5.16 -23.94 13.53
N ALA A 562 -5.62 -22.77 13.13
CA ALA A 562 -5.12 -22.02 11.98
C ALA A 562 -3.96 -21.09 12.36
N VAL A 563 -2.94 -20.99 11.51
CA VAL A 563 -1.90 -19.96 11.65
C VAL A 563 -2.49 -18.62 11.24
N ILE A 564 -2.41 -17.65 12.11
CA ILE A 564 -2.96 -16.31 11.89
C ILE A 564 -1.94 -15.44 11.14
N SER A 565 -2.36 -14.90 10.00
CA SER A 565 -1.60 -13.87 9.25
C SER A 565 -2.58 -12.78 8.86
N THR A 566 -2.38 -11.53 9.32
CA THR A 566 -3.42 -10.52 9.23
C THR A 566 -2.90 -9.08 9.18
N ASP A 567 -3.73 -8.19 8.60
CA ASP A 567 -3.48 -6.74 8.45
C ASP A 567 -4.65 -5.95 9.07
N PRO A 568 -4.70 -5.78 10.41
CA PRO A 568 -5.81 -5.13 11.09
C PRO A 568 -5.90 -3.63 10.75
N PRO A 569 -7.02 -2.95 11.00
CA PRO A 569 -7.15 -1.51 10.83
C PRO A 569 -6.13 -0.71 11.65
N TYR A 570 -5.54 0.34 11.05
CA TYR A 570 -4.53 1.17 11.70
C TYR A 570 -5.19 2.37 12.38
N TYR A 571 -5.58 2.20 13.62
CA TYR A 571 -6.18 3.19 14.50
C TYR A 571 -7.32 4.00 13.83
N ASP A 572 -7.05 5.20 13.28
CA ASP A 572 -8.06 6.10 12.70
C ASP A 572 -7.86 6.39 11.20
N ASN A 573 -7.04 5.59 10.48
CA ASN A 573 -6.59 5.92 9.13
C ASN A 573 -7.71 5.92 8.08
N VAL A 574 -8.53 4.88 8.03
CA VAL A 574 -9.62 4.71 7.05
C VAL A 574 -10.88 4.23 7.77
N THR A 575 -11.99 4.89 7.51
CA THR A 575 -13.31 4.46 7.97
C THR A 575 -13.94 3.57 6.89
N TYR A 576 -13.49 2.29 6.86
CA TYR A 576 -13.84 1.37 5.77
C TYR A 576 -15.34 1.21 5.57
N SER A 577 -16.08 1.08 6.65
CA SER A 577 -17.54 0.94 6.62
C SER A 577 -18.24 2.15 5.98
N GLU A 578 -17.76 3.37 6.22
CA GLU A 578 -18.38 4.58 5.66
C GLU A 578 -18.19 4.67 4.15
N VAL A 579 -16.96 4.38 3.66
CA VAL A 579 -16.67 4.46 2.21
C VAL A 579 -17.16 3.23 1.45
N SER A 580 -17.29 2.07 2.11
CA SER A 580 -17.81 0.84 1.50
C SER A 580 -19.29 0.91 1.19
N ASP A 581 -20.07 1.72 1.90
CA ASP A 581 -21.51 1.89 1.61
C ASP A 581 -21.77 2.34 0.18
N PHE A 582 -20.84 3.13 -0.42
CA PHE A 582 -20.91 3.55 -1.82
C PHE A 582 -21.05 2.35 -2.78
N PHE A 583 -20.37 1.27 -2.50
CA PHE A 583 -20.41 0.02 -3.26
C PHE A 583 -21.50 -0.93 -2.75
N TYR A 584 -21.64 -1.03 -1.43
CA TYR A 584 -22.52 -1.99 -0.83
C TYR A 584 -23.99 -1.81 -1.24
N VAL A 585 -24.46 -0.57 -1.40
CA VAL A 585 -25.85 -0.31 -1.83
C VAL A 585 -26.18 -0.91 -3.21
N TRP A 586 -25.20 -1.02 -4.09
CA TRP A 586 -25.32 -1.66 -5.39
C TRP A 586 -25.13 -3.18 -5.32
N LEU A 587 -24.10 -3.66 -4.60
CA LEU A 587 -23.85 -5.09 -4.39
C LEU A 587 -25.03 -5.75 -3.71
N ARG A 588 -25.57 -5.14 -2.67
CA ARG A 588 -26.75 -5.62 -1.98
C ARG A 588 -27.94 -5.80 -2.94
N ARG A 589 -28.22 -4.82 -3.78
CA ARG A 589 -29.27 -4.91 -4.80
C ARG A 589 -29.02 -6.06 -5.78
N ASN A 590 -27.79 -6.23 -6.21
CA ASN A 590 -27.41 -7.13 -7.30
C ASN A 590 -27.22 -8.58 -6.85
N LEU A 591 -26.86 -8.82 -5.58
CA LEU A 591 -26.39 -10.09 -5.07
C LEU A 591 -27.23 -10.66 -3.91
N SER A 592 -28.30 -9.99 -3.46
CA SER A 592 -29.14 -10.48 -2.36
C SER A 592 -29.72 -11.89 -2.59
N ASP A 593 -29.98 -12.28 -3.84
CA ASP A 593 -30.45 -13.63 -4.19
C ASP A 593 -29.31 -14.66 -4.19
N VAL A 594 -28.06 -14.24 -4.43
CA VAL A 594 -26.89 -15.12 -4.49
C VAL A 594 -26.26 -15.27 -3.11
N TRP A 595 -26.06 -14.14 -2.41
CA TRP A 595 -25.37 -14.01 -1.13
C TRP A 595 -26.27 -13.28 -0.10
N PRO A 596 -27.39 -13.92 0.35
CA PRO A 596 -28.36 -13.25 1.21
C PRO A 596 -27.80 -12.84 2.57
N ASP A 597 -26.89 -13.62 3.15
CA ASP A 597 -26.32 -13.35 4.48
C ASP A 597 -25.46 -12.09 4.46
N GLU A 598 -24.57 -11.97 3.48
CA GLU A 598 -23.71 -10.80 3.27
C GLU A 598 -24.53 -9.55 2.86
N CYS A 599 -25.68 -9.75 2.26
CA CYS A 599 -26.59 -8.68 1.80
C CYS A 599 -27.73 -8.39 2.77
N SER A 600 -27.71 -8.93 3.99
CA SER A 600 -28.83 -8.87 4.96
C SER A 600 -29.05 -7.48 5.57
N THR A 601 -27.99 -6.67 5.73
CA THR A 601 -28.09 -5.33 6.32
C THR A 601 -28.36 -4.25 5.25
N LEU A 602 -28.90 -3.10 5.66
CA LEU A 602 -29.15 -1.97 4.74
C LEU A 602 -27.87 -1.27 4.30
N LEU A 603 -26.95 -1.11 5.22
CA LEU A 603 -25.61 -0.51 5.07
C LEU A 603 -24.59 -1.40 5.78
N THR A 604 -23.31 -1.19 5.52
CA THR A 604 -22.23 -1.94 6.17
C THR A 604 -22.22 -1.72 7.69
N PRO A 605 -21.84 -2.73 8.50
CA PRO A 605 -21.70 -2.56 9.95
C PRO A 605 -20.66 -1.49 10.29
N LYS A 606 -20.96 -0.57 11.23
CA LYS A 606 -20.11 0.57 11.59
C LYS A 606 -19.62 0.53 13.03
N THR A 607 -20.52 0.33 13.98
CA THR A 607 -20.24 0.41 15.41
C THR A 607 -19.30 -0.68 15.93
N GLN A 608 -19.19 -1.78 15.21
CA GLN A 608 -18.33 -2.91 15.55
C GLN A 608 -16.96 -2.83 14.86
N GLU A 609 -16.79 -1.90 13.90
CA GLU A 609 -15.52 -1.71 13.18
C GLU A 609 -14.42 -1.25 14.14
N LEU A 610 -13.26 -1.93 14.12
CA LEU A 610 -12.12 -1.60 14.99
C LEU A 610 -11.33 -0.41 14.45
N VAL A 611 -12.00 0.74 14.38
CA VAL A 611 -11.40 2.02 14.00
C VAL A 611 -11.75 3.08 15.06
N ALA A 612 -10.77 3.90 15.42
CA ALA A 612 -10.97 4.97 16.40
C ALA A 612 -11.72 6.17 15.76
N ASN A 613 -12.98 5.96 15.39
CA ASN A 613 -13.83 6.96 14.74
C ASN A 613 -14.66 7.74 15.77
N ARG A 614 -14.23 8.97 16.10
CA ARG A 614 -14.92 9.85 17.07
C ARG A 614 -16.37 10.18 16.69
N PHE A 615 -16.69 10.16 15.41
CA PHE A 615 -18.05 10.50 14.94
C PHE A 615 -19.03 9.34 15.16
N GLN A 616 -18.54 8.11 15.09
CA GLN A 616 -19.36 6.92 15.38
C GLN A 616 -19.52 6.68 16.88
N HIS A 617 -18.48 7.00 17.69
CA HIS A 617 -18.48 6.75 19.13
C HIS A 617 -18.76 7.98 19.99
N GLY A 618 -19.12 9.13 19.39
CA GLY A 618 -19.58 10.35 20.05
C GLY A 618 -18.46 11.22 20.64
N SER A 619 -17.28 10.66 20.97
CA SER A 619 -16.13 11.43 21.45
C SER A 619 -14.80 10.76 21.07
N LYS A 620 -13.71 11.52 21.12
CA LYS A 620 -12.35 10.99 20.88
C LYS A 620 -12.01 9.90 21.90
N LYS A 621 -12.31 10.13 23.20
CA LYS A 621 -12.01 9.19 24.29
C LYS A 621 -12.80 7.88 24.17
N ALA A 622 -14.07 7.95 23.80
CA ALA A 622 -14.89 6.75 23.57
C ALA A 622 -14.39 5.94 22.37
N ALA A 623 -13.95 6.61 21.30
CA ALA A 623 -13.35 5.96 20.14
C ALA A 623 -12.01 5.27 20.47
N GLU A 624 -11.17 5.93 21.26
CA GLU A 624 -9.92 5.34 21.79
C GLU A 624 -10.20 4.09 22.61
N ASN A 625 -11.12 4.18 23.57
CA ASN A 625 -11.50 3.04 24.42
C ASN A 625 -12.06 1.88 23.60
N HIS A 626 -12.89 2.16 22.58
CA HIS A 626 -13.42 1.14 21.67
C HIS A 626 -12.30 0.41 20.93
N PHE A 627 -11.35 1.15 20.36
CA PHE A 627 -10.20 0.58 19.67
C PHE A 627 -9.33 -0.24 20.63
N GLN A 628 -8.99 0.29 21.80
CA GLN A 628 -8.15 -0.37 22.80
C GLN A 628 -8.76 -1.70 23.26
N SER A 629 -10.02 -1.66 23.73
CA SER A 629 -10.69 -2.87 24.21
C SER A 629 -10.86 -3.92 23.12
N GLY A 630 -11.26 -3.48 21.92
CA GLY A 630 -11.46 -4.41 20.82
C GLY A 630 -10.17 -5.03 20.30
N MET A 631 -9.06 -4.28 20.28
CA MET A 631 -7.76 -4.80 19.91
C MET A 631 -7.22 -5.77 20.97
N ALA A 632 -7.42 -5.48 22.26
CA ALA A 632 -7.06 -6.37 23.35
C ALA A 632 -7.82 -7.71 23.28
N GLU A 633 -9.15 -7.68 23.03
CA GLU A 633 -9.96 -8.87 22.82
C GLU A 633 -9.45 -9.68 21.62
N PHE A 634 -9.15 -9.02 20.50
CA PHE A 634 -8.62 -9.67 19.30
C PHE A 634 -7.26 -10.34 19.60
N MET A 635 -6.31 -9.64 20.23
CA MET A 635 -5.00 -10.21 20.56
C MET A 635 -5.09 -11.37 21.58
N ALA A 636 -6.03 -11.31 22.50
CA ALA A 636 -6.29 -12.44 23.41
C ALA A 636 -6.79 -13.68 22.65
N HIS A 637 -7.63 -13.51 21.63
CA HIS A 637 -8.03 -14.61 20.75
C HIS A 637 -6.86 -15.14 19.90
N VAL A 638 -5.98 -14.28 19.41
CA VAL A 638 -4.75 -14.70 18.73
C VAL A 638 -3.91 -15.59 19.67
N ALA A 639 -3.64 -15.13 20.89
CA ALA A 639 -2.83 -15.87 21.87
C ALA A 639 -3.42 -17.24 22.22
N GLN A 640 -4.74 -17.34 22.30
CA GLN A 640 -5.44 -18.59 22.66
C GLN A 640 -5.52 -19.61 21.52
N ASN A 641 -5.56 -19.15 20.27
CA ASN A 641 -5.82 -20.01 19.11
C ASN A 641 -4.60 -20.22 18.22
N GLN A 642 -3.51 -19.46 18.40
CA GLN A 642 -2.30 -19.62 17.60
C GLN A 642 -1.64 -20.97 17.86
N PRO A 643 -1.47 -21.85 16.85
CA PRO A 643 -0.79 -23.12 17.02
C PRO A 643 0.70 -22.94 17.26
N ALA A 644 1.32 -23.89 17.98
CA ALA A 644 2.77 -23.90 18.19
C ALA A 644 3.57 -24.09 16.88
N SER A 645 2.94 -24.62 15.85
CA SER A 645 3.55 -24.94 14.55
C SER A 645 4.04 -23.74 13.74
N GLY A 646 3.59 -22.51 14.04
CA GLY A 646 4.04 -21.29 13.38
C GLY A 646 3.76 -20.05 14.22
N PRO A 647 4.40 -18.90 13.95
CA PRO A 647 4.07 -17.63 14.59
C PRO A 647 2.82 -17.01 13.97
N ALA A 648 2.04 -16.27 14.75
CA ALA A 648 1.09 -15.31 14.23
C ALA A 648 1.84 -14.15 13.58
N THR A 649 1.39 -13.71 12.41
CA THR A 649 1.98 -12.54 11.73
C THR A 649 0.98 -11.42 11.62
N VAL A 650 1.34 -10.25 12.16
CA VAL A 650 0.47 -9.08 12.20
C VAL A 650 1.18 -7.90 11.57
N TYR A 651 0.57 -7.32 10.54
CA TYR A 651 1.08 -6.09 9.93
C TYR A 651 0.50 -4.89 10.67
N TYR A 652 1.31 -3.89 10.92
CA TYR A 652 0.84 -2.63 11.48
C TYR A 652 1.68 -1.46 10.99
N ALA A 653 1.05 -0.30 10.77
CA ALA A 653 1.74 0.94 10.47
C ALA A 653 1.17 2.06 11.33
N TYR A 654 2.03 2.95 11.81
CA TYR A 654 1.61 4.11 12.55
C TYR A 654 2.10 5.40 11.89
N LYS A 655 1.44 6.51 12.20
CA LYS A 655 1.93 7.85 11.95
C LYS A 655 2.34 8.48 13.28
N ALA A 656 3.57 8.98 13.33
CA ALA A 656 3.93 9.93 14.37
C ALA A 656 3.14 11.23 14.11
N THR A 657 2.36 11.68 15.08
CA THR A 657 1.71 13.01 15.07
C THR A 657 2.38 13.87 16.11
N GLU A 658 2.95 15.02 15.67
CA GLU A 658 3.38 16.07 16.60
C GLU A 658 2.14 16.64 17.30
N SER A 659 2.16 16.70 18.64
CA SER A 659 1.18 17.44 19.41
C SER A 659 1.49 18.94 19.33
N GLU A 660 0.48 19.78 19.58
CA GLU A 660 0.64 21.25 19.68
C GLU A 660 1.65 21.68 20.78
N GLU A 661 2.08 20.72 21.63
CA GLU A 661 3.04 20.92 22.74
C GLU A 661 4.44 20.32 22.44
N GLY A 662 4.71 19.89 21.19
CA GLY A 662 6.03 19.38 20.78
C GLY A 662 6.36 17.95 21.23
N GLU A 663 5.45 17.24 21.92
CA GLU A 663 5.59 15.83 22.22
C GLU A 663 5.17 14.95 21.06
N ILE A 664 6.02 14.04 20.63
CA ILE A 664 5.68 12.99 19.65
C ILE A 664 4.77 11.97 20.35
N ARG A 665 3.46 12.04 20.12
CA ARG A 665 2.52 11.05 20.64
C ARG A 665 2.24 9.97 19.60
N THR A 666 2.54 8.72 19.96
CA THR A 666 2.34 7.51 19.15
C THR A 666 1.11 6.71 19.58
N THR A 667 0.03 7.38 19.94
CA THR A 667 -1.13 6.83 20.68
C THR A 667 -1.71 5.53 20.11
N GLY A 668 -1.66 5.31 18.80
CA GLY A 668 -2.19 4.09 18.17
C GLY A 668 -1.24 2.90 18.22
N TRP A 669 0.07 3.15 18.13
CA TRP A 669 1.12 2.12 18.15
C TRP A 669 1.33 1.57 19.55
N ASP A 670 1.44 2.45 20.54
CA ASP A 670 1.60 2.09 21.95
C ASP A 670 0.43 1.22 22.42
N THR A 671 -0.79 1.62 22.05
CA THR A 671 -2.02 0.89 22.36
C THR A 671 -2.03 -0.51 21.73
N PHE A 672 -1.61 -0.62 20.48
CA PHE A 672 -1.54 -1.88 19.77
C PHE A 672 -0.50 -2.83 20.39
N LEU A 673 0.72 -2.35 20.65
CA LEU A 673 1.77 -3.15 21.27
C LEU A 673 1.41 -3.54 22.72
N GLN A 674 0.75 -2.64 23.46
CA GLN A 674 0.26 -2.96 24.80
C GLN A 674 -0.73 -4.13 24.74
N ALA A 675 -1.66 -4.13 23.77
CA ALA A 675 -2.59 -5.23 23.58
C ALA A 675 -1.89 -6.56 23.25
N VAL A 676 -0.81 -6.53 22.46
CA VAL A 676 0.02 -7.72 22.17
C VAL A 676 0.66 -8.28 23.45
N VAL A 677 1.28 -7.41 24.25
CA VAL A 677 2.00 -7.81 25.47
C VAL A 677 1.04 -8.31 26.55
N ASP A 678 -0.10 -7.60 26.74
CA ASP A 678 -1.12 -7.95 27.73
C ASP A 678 -1.84 -9.25 27.41
N ALA A 679 -1.98 -9.57 26.12
CA ALA A 679 -2.51 -10.86 25.66
C ALA A 679 -1.59 -12.06 25.97
N GLY A 680 -0.39 -11.82 26.50
CA GLY A 680 0.59 -12.88 26.77
C GLY A 680 1.33 -13.34 25.50
N LEU A 681 1.39 -12.52 24.46
CA LEU A 681 2.20 -12.77 23.28
C LEU A 681 3.62 -12.21 23.47
N GLN A 682 4.61 -12.92 22.91
CA GLN A 682 5.96 -12.40 22.72
C GLN A 682 6.19 -12.11 21.23
N VAL A 683 6.86 -11.03 20.92
CA VAL A 683 7.30 -10.71 19.57
C VAL A 683 8.61 -11.43 19.29
N SER A 684 8.61 -12.42 18.40
CA SER A 684 9.79 -13.22 18.07
C SER A 684 10.68 -12.56 17.02
N ALA A 685 10.06 -11.82 16.09
CA ALA A 685 10.77 -11.01 15.10
C ALA A 685 9.92 -9.86 14.58
N THR A 686 10.57 -8.87 14.00
CA THR A 686 9.90 -7.75 13.31
C THR A 686 10.61 -7.41 12.01
N TRP A 687 9.83 -7.06 10.97
CA TRP A 687 10.35 -6.78 9.65
C TRP A 687 9.68 -5.55 9.03
N PRO A 688 10.45 -4.57 8.55
CA PRO A 688 9.89 -3.44 7.82
C PRO A 688 9.52 -3.87 6.39
N MET A 689 8.22 -3.85 6.10
CA MET A 689 7.67 -4.20 4.79
C MET A 689 7.26 -2.95 4.02
N ARG A 690 7.84 -2.74 2.84
CA ARG A 690 7.54 -1.56 2.02
C ARG A 690 6.13 -1.62 1.45
N THR A 691 5.28 -0.69 1.86
CA THR A 691 3.86 -0.66 1.47
C THR A 691 3.49 0.53 0.60
N GLU A 692 4.36 1.54 0.43
CA GLU A 692 4.08 2.75 -0.32
C GLU A 692 4.93 2.89 -1.60
N ARG A 693 4.45 3.68 -2.57
CA ARG A 693 5.19 3.97 -3.81
C ARG A 693 6.34 4.94 -3.55
N SER A 694 7.51 4.66 -4.12
CA SER A 694 8.69 5.53 -4.18
C SER A 694 8.52 6.72 -5.13
N GLY A 695 7.44 7.33 -5.33
CA GLY A 695 7.23 8.40 -6.32
C GLY A 695 6.00 9.27 -6.06
N ARG A 696 5.52 9.33 -4.81
CA ARG A 696 4.52 10.34 -4.46
C ARG A 696 5.19 11.71 -4.40
N MET A 697 4.69 12.66 -5.20
CA MET A 697 5.07 14.10 -5.07
C MET A 697 4.79 14.68 -3.66
N LEU A 698 4.11 13.92 -2.79
CA LEU A 698 3.88 14.23 -1.37
C LEU A 698 4.99 13.70 -0.45
N SER A 699 5.91 12.87 -0.94
CA SER A 699 7.06 12.40 -0.16
C SER A 699 8.31 13.25 -0.38
N VAL A 700 8.31 14.13 -1.37
CA VAL A 700 9.34 15.14 -1.54
C VAL A 700 9.01 16.29 -0.59
N GLY A 701 9.70 16.38 0.54
CA GLY A 701 9.52 17.41 1.56
C GLY A 701 8.52 17.10 2.68
N THR A 702 8.08 15.85 2.85
CA THR A 702 7.32 15.40 4.02
C THR A 702 7.85 14.07 4.54
N ASN A 703 8.00 13.93 5.87
CA ASN A 703 8.38 12.71 6.58
C ASN A 703 7.25 11.65 6.55
N ALA A 704 6.78 11.26 5.36
CA ALA A 704 5.76 10.24 5.23
C ALA A 704 6.41 8.85 5.26
N LEU A 705 6.04 8.02 6.24
CA LEU A 705 6.47 6.62 6.36
C LEU A 705 6.15 5.83 5.09
N ALA A 706 7.13 5.07 4.61
CA ALA A 706 7.03 4.25 3.40
C ALA A 706 6.73 2.77 3.70
N SER A 707 6.89 2.34 4.95
CA SER A 707 6.82 0.94 5.38
C SER A 707 5.78 0.69 6.45
N SER A 708 5.21 -0.53 6.49
CA SER A 708 4.56 -1.08 7.68
C SER A 708 5.52 -2.04 8.38
N VAL A 709 5.38 -2.20 9.70
CA VAL A 709 6.10 -3.22 10.46
C VAL A 709 5.27 -4.50 10.47
N LEU A 710 5.90 -5.60 10.11
CA LEU A 710 5.39 -6.94 10.33
C LEU A 710 5.90 -7.44 11.69
N LEU A 711 5.01 -7.91 12.54
CA LEU A 711 5.37 -8.58 13.80
C LEU A 711 5.10 -10.08 13.65
N ALA A 712 6.09 -10.91 13.98
CA ALA A 712 5.92 -12.34 14.20
C ALA A 712 5.76 -12.55 15.71
N CYS A 713 4.64 -13.15 16.12
CA CYS A 713 4.27 -13.27 17.53
C CYS A 713 4.01 -14.72 17.89
N ARG A 714 4.40 -15.11 19.10
CA ARG A 714 4.07 -16.42 19.68
C ARG A 714 3.50 -16.25 21.07
N PRO A 715 2.70 -17.18 21.56
CA PRO A 715 2.38 -17.27 22.97
C PRO A 715 3.65 -17.24 23.80
N ARG A 716 3.68 -16.40 24.84
CA ARG A 716 4.84 -16.30 25.75
C ARG A 716 4.90 -17.57 26.59
N PRO A 717 6.11 -18.19 26.76
CA PRO A 717 6.26 -19.37 27.61
C PRO A 717 5.84 -19.08 29.06
N GLU A 718 5.20 -20.05 29.71
CA GLU A 718 4.87 -19.96 31.15
C GLU A 718 6.12 -19.79 32.03
N SER A 719 7.27 -20.27 31.56
CA SER A 719 8.59 -20.16 32.18
C SER A 719 9.23 -18.76 32.07
N ALA A 720 8.58 -17.80 31.41
CA ALA A 720 9.11 -16.44 31.23
C ALA A 720 9.39 -15.77 32.59
N VAL A 721 10.57 -15.17 32.70
CA VAL A 721 11.06 -14.56 33.95
C VAL A 721 10.61 -13.10 34.09
N LEU A 722 10.59 -12.59 35.32
CA LEU A 722 10.49 -11.16 35.61
C LEU A 722 11.84 -10.50 35.33
N ALA A 723 11.83 -9.26 34.90
CA ALA A 723 13.01 -8.43 34.74
C ALA A 723 12.80 -7.07 35.42
N THR A 724 13.86 -6.51 35.99
CA THR A 724 13.90 -5.11 36.42
C THR A 724 14.14 -4.18 35.22
N ARG A 725 13.86 -2.91 35.36
CA ARG A 725 14.20 -1.87 34.38
C ARG A 725 15.67 -1.94 33.97
N GLY A 726 16.58 -2.12 34.93
CA GLY A 726 18.02 -2.20 34.72
C GLY A 726 18.42 -3.42 33.85
N GLU A 727 17.87 -4.60 34.15
CA GLU A 727 18.11 -5.81 33.33
C GLU A 727 17.55 -5.66 31.91
N PHE A 728 16.39 -5.04 31.74
CA PHE A 728 15.85 -4.74 30.43
C PHE A 728 16.74 -3.79 29.63
N MET A 729 17.22 -2.70 30.22
CA MET A 729 18.17 -1.77 29.58
C MET A 729 19.49 -2.44 29.21
N ALA A 730 20.03 -3.30 30.10
CA ALA A 730 21.27 -4.03 29.82
C ALA A 730 21.09 -4.98 28.61
N ALA A 731 19.98 -5.69 28.55
CA ALA A 731 19.66 -6.57 27.42
C ALA A 731 19.50 -5.78 26.11
N LEU A 732 18.86 -4.60 26.15
CA LEU A 732 18.73 -3.73 24.99
C LEU A 732 20.10 -3.27 24.44
N ARG A 733 20.97 -2.77 25.33
CA ARG A 733 22.33 -2.34 24.92
C ARG A 733 23.17 -3.45 24.35
N GLN A 734 22.91 -4.71 24.72
CA GLN A 734 23.59 -5.86 24.18
C GLN A 734 23.04 -6.28 22.79
N GLU A 735 21.73 -6.23 22.57
CA GLU A 735 21.08 -6.83 21.40
C GLU A 735 20.75 -5.83 20.30
N LEU A 736 20.43 -4.57 20.66
CA LEU A 736 19.98 -3.57 19.68
C LEU A 736 21.02 -3.18 18.63
N PRO A 737 22.33 -3.04 18.94
CA PRO A 737 23.33 -2.69 17.93
C PRO A 737 23.38 -3.66 16.75
N GLY A 738 23.36 -4.97 17.03
CA GLY A 738 23.35 -6.01 15.99
C GLY A 738 22.07 -5.96 15.14
N ALA A 739 20.93 -5.68 15.75
CA ALA A 739 19.66 -5.56 15.04
C ALA A 739 19.63 -4.30 14.13
N VAL A 740 20.15 -3.16 14.59
CA VAL A 740 20.27 -1.94 13.79
C VAL A 740 21.15 -2.18 12.56
N TRP A 741 22.28 -2.84 12.74
CA TRP A 741 23.17 -3.20 11.63
C TRP A 741 22.46 -4.06 10.56
N VAL A 742 21.66 -5.05 10.97
CA VAL A 742 20.85 -5.88 10.06
C VAL A 742 19.83 -5.03 9.29
N LEU A 743 19.17 -4.09 9.94
CA LEU A 743 18.21 -3.18 9.32
C LEU A 743 18.88 -2.26 8.28
N GLN A 744 20.03 -1.67 8.61
CA GLN A 744 20.82 -0.84 7.70
C GLN A 744 21.31 -1.66 6.50
N SER A 745 21.81 -2.87 6.73
CA SER A 745 22.24 -3.79 5.68
C SER A 745 21.08 -4.20 4.76
N GLY A 746 19.85 -4.26 5.28
CA GLY A 746 18.63 -4.49 4.53
C GLY A 746 18.12 -3.31 3.71
N ASN A 747 18.86 -2.20 3.65
CA ASN A 747 18.50 -0.95 2.94
C ASN A 747 17.14 -0.38 3.38
N ILE A 748 16.88 -0.35 4.68
CA ILE A 748 15.72 0.33 5.25
C ILE A 748 15.90 1.83 5.09
N ALA A 749 14.86 2.52 4.63
CA ALA A 749 14.94 3.98 4.50
C ALA A 749 15.20 4.64 5.87
N PRO A 750 16.06 5.67 5.97
CA PRO A 750 16.34 6.34 7.24
C PRO A 750 15.08 6.83 7.97
N VAL A 751 14.08 7.32 7.24
CA VAL A 751 12.77 7.73 7.78
C VAL A 751 12.05 6.59 8.50
N ASP A 752 12.29 5.34 8.09
CA ASP A 752 11.67 4.14 8.68
C ASP A 752 12.58 3.48 9.75
N MET A 753 13.82 3.96 9.95
CA MET A 753 14.80 3.31 10.82
C MET A 753 14.36 3.30 12.27
N ALA A 754 13.94 4.44 12.82
CA ALA A 754 13.47 4.52 14.21
C ALA A 754 12.29 3.57 14.44
N GLN A 755 11.33 3.55 13.52
CA GLN A 755 10.19 2.64 13.58
C GLN A 755 10.62 1.17 13.48
N SER A 756 11.57 0.86 12.61
CA SER A 756 12.06 -0.50 12.40
C SER A 756 12.87 -1.01 13.58
N ALA A 757 13.63 -0.15 14.26
CA ALA A 757 14.42 -0.48 15.44
C ALA A 757 13.57 -0.68 16.70
N ILE A 758 12.37 -0.12 16.76
CA ILE A 758 11.39 -0.40 17.84
C ILE A 758 11.11 -1.91 17.93
N GLY A 759 11.02 -2.58 16.79
CA GLY A 759 10.71 -4.00 16.74
C GLY A 759 11.69 -4.89 17.54
N PRO A 760 13.00 -4.85 17.26
CA PRO A 760 14.00 -5.54 18.07
C PRO A 760 13.94 -5.17 19.56
N GLY A 761 13.68 -3.90 19.89
CA GLY A 761 13.49 -3.46 21.26
C GLY A 761 12.28 -4.11 21.94
N ILE A 762 11.14 -4.16 21.25
CA ILE A 762 9.92 -4.82 21.74
C ILE A 762 10.10 -6.34 21.82
N LYS A 763 10.91 -6.96 20.96
CA LYS A 763 11.31 -8.37 21.08
C LYS A 763 11.98 -8.62 22.44
N VAL A 764 12.89 -7.75 22.84
CA VAL A 764 13.56 -7.84 24.16
C VAL A 764 12.56 -7.61 25.30
N PHE A 765 11.67 -6.64 25.19
CA PHE A 765 10.67 -6.31 26.20
C PHE A 765 9.64 -7.43 26.40
N SER A 766 9.06 -7.91 25.31
CA SER A 766 7.92 -8.85 25.33
C SER A 766 8.27 -10.29 25.75
N ARG A 767 9.56 -10.65 25.78
CA ARG A 767 9.99 -11.98 26.22
C ARG A 767 9.91 -12.19 27.72
N TYR A 768 9.92 -11.08 28.49
CA TYR A 768 9.75 -11.14 29.95
C TYR A 768 8.28 -11.29 30.32
N ALA A 769 8.01 -12.04 31.38
CA ALA A 769 6.67 -12.12 31.94
C ALA A 769 6.17 -10.72 32.36
N LYS A 770 7.08 -9.92 32.93
CA LYS A 770 6.87 -8.54 33.33
C LYS A 770 8.21 -7.82 33.49
N VAL A 771 8.28 -6.57 33.06
CA VAL A 771 9.35 -5.65 33.43
C VAL A 771 8.82 -4.77 34.54
N VAL A 772 9.52 -4.73 35.69
CA VAL A 772 9.10 -3.99 36.86
C VAL A 772 9.90 -2.72 37.07
N GLU A 773 9.19 -1.63 37.40
CA GLU A 773 9.76 -0.35 37.79
C GLU A 773 10.23 -0.38 39.24
N ALA A 774 10.95 0.66 39.70
CA ALA A 774 11.49 0.76 41.04
C ALA A 774 10.44 0.74 42.18
N ASP A 775 9.20 1.14 41.86
CA ASP A 775 8.05 1.10 42.77
C ASP A 775 7.31 -0.24 42.77
N GLY A 776 7.78 -1.23 42.00
CA GLY A 776 7.17 -2.55 41.87
C GLY A 776 6.01 -2.60 40.85
N SER A 777 5.64 -1.49 40.22
CA SER A 777 4.63 -1.44 39.18
C SER A 777 5.14 -2.09 37.87
N SER A 778 4.22 -2.50 37.00
CA SER A 778 4.57 -3.01 35.67
C SER A 778 4.91 -1.84 34.76
N MET A 779 6.03 -1.92 34.06
CA MET A 779 6.41 -0.95 33.04
C MET A 779 5.41 -0.98 31.89
N PRO A 780 4.75 0.12 31.53
CA PRO A 780 3.90 0.18 30.36
C PRO A 780 4.74 0.20 29.07
N VAL A 781 4.17 -0.25 27.94
CA VAL A 781 4.84 -0.27 26.65
C VAL A 781 5.33 1.12 26.23
N SER A 782 4.59 2.18 26.54
CA SER A 782 5.01 3.57 26.26
C SER A 782 6.35 3.94 26.93
N ALA A 783 6.57 3.52 28.19
CA ALA A 783 7.83 3.71 28.88
C ALA A 783 8.95 2.85 28.29
N ALA A 784 8.63 1.61 27.91
CA ALA A 784 9.60 0.74 27.22
C ALA A 784 10.04 1.34 25.87
N LEU A 785 9.11 1.90 25.08
CA LEU A 785 9.41 2.56 23.81
C LEU A 785 10.32 3.79 24.00
N ALA A 786 10.11 4.58 25.04
CA ALA A 786 11.01 5.69 25.36
C ALA A 786 12.45 5.19 25.60
N ILE A 787 12.60 4.16 26.43
CA ILE A 787 13.92 3.54 26.70
C ILE A 787 14.55 2.96 25.43
N ILE A 788 13.75 2.32 24.57
CA ILE A 788 14.23 1.76 23.29
C ILE A 788 14.78 2.88 22.38
N ASN A 789 14.07 4.01 22.31
CA ASN A 789 14.51 5.16 21.52
C ASN A 789 15.77 5.80 22.09
N ASP A 790 15.90 5.91 23.42
CA ASP A 790 17.10 6.42 24.06
C ASP A 790 18.31 5.53 23.76
N VAL A 791 18.17 4.21 23.89
CA VAL A 791 19.26 3.27 23.59
C VAL A 791 19.57 3.24 22.08
N LEU A 792 18.57 3.41 21.21
CA LEU A 792 18.80 3.55 19.79
C LEU A 792 19.65 4.78 19.47
N GLY A 793 19.37 5.90 20.12
CA GLY A 793 20.22 7.11 20.03
C GLY A 793 21.67 6.82 20.43
N GLU A 794 21.88 6.15 21.59
CA GLU A 794 23.21 5.71 22.04
C GLU A 794 23.94 4.83 21.00
N VAL A 795 23.23 3.93 20.32
CA VAL A 795 23.80 3.03 19.30
C VAL A 795 24.23 3.81 18.06
N LEU A 796 23.38 4.71 17.57
CA LEU A 796 23.68 5.52 16.39
C LEU A 796 24.80 6.54 16.65
N ASP A 797 24.86 7.13 17.84
CA ASP A 797 25.97 8.00 18.25
C ASP A 797 27.28 7.21 18.38
N GLY A 798 27.24 5.95 18.75
CA GLY A 798 28.40 5.04 18.79
C GLY A 798 29.02 4.80 17.41
N GLU A 799 28.25 4.77 16.35
CA GLU A 799 28.73 4.61 14.95
C GLU A 799 29.57 5.81 14.49
N GLU A 800 29.34 6.99 15.05
CA GLU A 800 30.15 8.19 14.77
C GLU A 800 31.67 7.98 15.07
N ALA A 801 31.96 7.16 16.08
CA ALA A 801 33.35 6.91 16.49
C ALA A 801 34.21 6.14 15.45
N GLU A 802 33.56 5.43 14.51
CA GLU A 802 34.23 4.63 13.47
C GLU A 802 34.56 5.45 12.20
N LEU A 803 34.09 6.70 12.11
CA LEU A 803 34.36 7.60 10.99
C LEU A 803 35.78 8.23 11.06
N ASP A 804 36.30 8.68 9.92
CA ASP A 804 37.55 9.45 9.88
C ASP A 804 37.41 10.78 10.65
N ALA A 805 38.57 11.37 11.01
CA ALA A 805 38.60 12.55 11.86
C ALA A 805 37.92 13.78 11.23
N ASP A 806 38.10 13.98 9.93
CA ASP A 806 37.52 15.10 9.19
C ASP A 806 36.01 14.95 9.04
N THR A 807 35.51 13.71 8.77
CA THR A 807 34.07 13.39 8.75
C THR A 807 33.42 13.60 10.12
N ARG A 808 34.09 13.20 11.24
CA ARG A 808 33.59 13.46 12.60
C ARG A 808 33.49 14.94 12.92
N PHE A 809 34.49 15.73 12.47
CA PHE A 809 34.40 17.18 12.57
C PHE A 809 33.21 17.72 11.78
N ALA A 810 33.09 17.34 10.51
CA ALA A 810 32.04 17.82 9.63
C ALA A 810 30.67 17.47 10.14
N LEU A 811 30.44 16.25 10.64
CA LEU A 811 29.18 15.80 11.21
C LEU A 811 28.79 16.60 12.46
N THR A 812 29.77 16.86 13.36
CA THR A 812 29.51 17.66 14.56
C THR A 812 29.20 19.12 14.19
N TRP A 813 29.98 19.70 13.28
CA TRP A 813 29.75 21.05 12.77
C TRP A 813 28.40 21.19 12.10
N PHE A 814 28.05 20.23 11.26
CA PHE A 814 26.75 20.18 10.60
C PHE A 814 25.59 20.10 11.60
N ALA A 815 25.71 19.29 12.65
CA ALA A 815 24.69 19.18 13.69
C ALA A 815 24.45 20.50 14.45
N GLU A 816 25.49 21.35 14.58
CA GLU A 816 25.41 22.64 15.29
C GLU A 816 25.01 23.81 14.38
N HIS A 817 25.66 23.95 13.24
CA HIS A 817 25.59 25.10 12.35
C HIS A 817 24.98 24.85 10.97
N GLY A 818 24.80 23.56 10.57
CA GLY A 818 24.45 23.21 9.19
C GLY A 818 25.51 23.69 8.21
N TYR A 819 25.06 24.37 7.17
CA TYR A 819 25.95 25.01 6.18
C TYR A 819 26.15 26.53 6.45
N SER A 820 25.64 27.02 7.58
CA SER A 820 25.76 28.43 7.92
C SER A 820 27.17 28.78 8.42
N PRO A 821 27.78 29.93 8.00
CA PRO A 821 29.07 30.34 8.47
C PRO A 821 29.07 30.67 9.97
N ALA A 822 29.99 30.08 10.76
CA ALA A 822 30.19 30.38 12.18
C ALA A 822 31.67 30.72 12.48
N PRO A 823 32.06 31.18 13.71
CA PRO A 823 33.41 31.66 13.99
C PRO A 823 34.47 30.58 13.71
N ALA A 824 35.56 30.92 12.98
CA ALA A 824 36.67 30.02 12.67
C ALA A 824 37.42 29.52 13.93
N GLY A 825 37.45 30.32 15.01
CA GLY A 825 38.02 29.88 16.31
C GLY A 825 37.29 28.74 16.96
N GLU A 826 35.99 28.66 16.76
CA GLU A 826 35.15 27.54 17.20
C GLU A 826 35.42 26.28 16.38
N ALA A 827 35.55 26.45 15.05
CA ALA A 827 35.94 25.37 14.15
C ALA A 827 37.35 24.82 14.45
N ASP A 828 38.34 25.68 14.74
CA ASP A 828 39.68 25.24 15.13
C ASP A 828 39.67 24.45 16.45
N GLY A 829 38.89 24.91 17.43
CA GLY A 829 38.70 24.20 18.69
C GLY A 829 38.08 22.81 18.49
N LEU A 830 37.06 22.74 17.67
CA LEU A 830 36.38 21.47 17.34
C LEU A 830 37.28 20.53 16.52
N ALA A 831 38.04 21.06 15.54
CA ALA A 831 38.96 20.28 14.72
C ALA A 831 40.04 19.59 15.60
N ARG A 832 40.62 20.31 16.55
CA ARG A 832 41.57 19.72 17.52
C ARG A 832 40.93 18.66 18.41
N ALA A 833 39.68 18.88 18.85
CA ALA A 833 38.95 17.92 19.67
C ALA A 833 38.66 16.62 18.91
N LYS A 834 38.52 16.68 17.57
CA LYS A 834 38.25 15.52 16.70
C LYS A 834 39.54 14.92 16.08
N ASN A 835 40.73 15.36 16.53
CA ASN A 835 42.07 14.94 16.04
C ASN A 835 42.31 15.28 14.55
N THR A 836 41.89 16.45 14.12
CA THR A 836 42.22 17.04 12.81
C THR A 836 42.62 18.49 12.95
N SER A 837 42.83 19.18 11.85
CA SER A 837 43.14 20.60 11.81
C SER A 837 42.29 21.35 10.80
N LEU A 838 42.12 22.63 10.96
CA LEU A 838 41.31 23.42 10.04
C LEU A 838 41.93 23.43 8.63
N ASP A 839 43.27 23.53 8.53
CA ASP A 839 43.99 23.39 7.24
C ASP A 839 43.76 22.00 6.60
N GLY A 840 43.66 20.95 7.44
CA GLY A 840 43.38 19.59 6.99
C GLY A 840 41.97 19.46 6.42
N ILE A 841 40.98 20.12 7.05
CA ILE A 841 39.60 20.13 6.60
C ILE A 841 39.42 20.93 5.31
N GLU A 842 40.11 22.04 5.14
CA GLU A 842 40.14 22.77 3.87
C GLU A 842 40.83 21.95 2.77
N ALA A 843 41.92 21.25 3.10
CA ALA A 843 42.62 20.37 2.17
C ALA A 843 41.77 19.14 1.75
N SER A 844 40.83 18.68 2.58
CA SER A 844 39.91 17.62 2.21
C SER A 844 38.70 18.10 1.38
N GLY A 845 38.65 19.39 1.02
CA GLY A 845 37.59 19.89 0.14
C GLY A 845 36.16 19.93 0.73
N ILE A 846 35.98 19.77 2.04
CA ILE A 846 34.65 19.71 2.67
C ILE A 846 34.15 21.05 3.21
N GLY A 847 35.01 22.06 3.32
CA GLY A 847 34.63 23.37 3.82
C GLY A 847 35.73 24.43 3.62
N GLU A 848 35.44 25.67 3.98
CA GLU A 848 36.40 26.80 3.87
C GLU A 848 36.33 27.71 5.10
N ALA A 849 37.51 28.24 5.47
CA ALA A 849 37.63 29.33 6.44
C ALA A 849 37.90 30.64 5.72
N ARG A 850 36.97 31.57 5.77
CA ARG A 850 37.04 32.88 5.11
C ARG A 850 36.60 34.00 6.03
N ALA A 851 37.37 35.09 6.08
CA ALA A 851 37.04 36.30 6.86
C ALA A 851 36.75 36.01 8.35
N GLY A 852 37.51 35.09 8.98
CA GLY A 852 37.38 34.71 10.39
C GLY A 852 36.15 33.82 10.69
N LYS A 853 35.49 33.26 9.68
CA LYS A 853 34.40 32.31 9.80
C LYS A 853 34.74 31.05 9.00
N PHE A 854 34.23 29.90 9.49
CA PHE A 854 34.25 28.62 8.80
C PHE A 854 32.83 28.18 8.39
N ARG A 855 32.72 27.51 7.24
CA ARG A 855 31.46 26.84 6.81
C ARG A 855 31.78 25.55 6.07
N LEU A 856 30.87 24.62 6.10
CA LEU A 856 30.86 23.46 5.19
C LEU A 856 30.34 23.86 3.81
N PHE A 857 30.82 23.19 2.77
CA PHE A 857 30.29 23.36 1.43
C PHE A 857 28.92 22.69 1.29
N VAL A 858 28.00 23.39 0.62
CA VAL A 858 26.75 22.78 0.19
C VAL A 858 26.97 21.89 -1.04
N ARG A 859 26.13 20.89 -1.23
CA ARG A 859 26.30 19.90 -2.32
C ARG A 859 26.54 20.48 -3.71
N GLY A 860 25.94 21.61 -4.05
CA GLY A 860 26.15 22.28 -5.33
C GLY A 860 27.51 23.00 -5.49
N GLU A 861 28.33 23.10 -4.44
CA GLU A 861 29.64 23.74 -4.44
C GLU A 861 30.77 22.72 -4.58
N PHE A 862 30.49 21.42 -4.48
CA PHE A 862 31.49 20.38 -4.72
C PHE A 862 31.86 20.29 -6.21
N ASP A 863 33.12 19.96 -6.49
CA ASP A 863 33.63 19.81 -7.86
C ASP A 863 32.86 18.68 -8.60
N PRO A 864 32.17 18.96 -9.69
CA PRO A 864 31.44 17.93 -10.45
C PRO A 864 32.36 16.90 -11.12
N ASP A 865 33.62 17.26 -11.36
CA ASP A 865 34.67 16.41 -11.98
C ASP A 865 35.52 15.65 -10.95
N TRP A 866 35.14 15.73 -9.65
CA TRP A 866 35.83 15.02 -8.58
C TRP A 866 35.83 13.51 -8.79
N SER A 867 36.97 12.89 -8.47
CA SER A 867 37.11 11.44 -8.55
C SER A 867 37.84 10.89 -7.32
N PRO A 868 37.25 9.91 -6.62
CA PRO A 868 37.87 9.33 -5.42
C PRO A 868 39.20 8.63 -5.68
N VAL A 869 39.54 8.36 -6.95
CA VAL A 869 40.87 7.74 -7.35
C VAL A 869 41.98 8.76 -7.33
N HIS A 870 41.66 10.03 -7.52
CA HIS A 870 42.62 11.13 -7.62
C HIS A 870 42.63 12.04 -6.39
N ASP A 871 41.85 11.69 -5.38
CA ASP A 871 41.74 12.42 -4.13
C ASP A 871 42.76 11.90 -3.12
N ASP A 872 43.72 12.75 -2.77
CA ASP A 872 44.78 12.42 -1.82
C ASP A 872 44.31 12.36 -0.35
N ARG A 873 43.08 12.90 -0.06
CA ARG A 873 42.50 12.98 1.30
C ARG A 873 41.03 12.65 1.32
N LEU A 874 40.67 11.57 0.66
CA LEU A 874 39.28 11.09 0.59
C LEU A 874 38.62 10.95 1.97
N THR A 875 37.56 11.70 2.21
CA THR A 875 36.75 11.60 3.42
C THR A 875 35.39 10.89 3.15
N VAL A 876 34.82 10.26 4.18
CA VAL A 876 33.51 9.67 4.06
C VAL A 876 32.43 10.75 3.88
N TRP A 877 32.63 11.95 4.44
CA TRP A 877 31.76 13.11 4.22
C TRP A 877 31.67 13.47 2.75
N GLU A 878 32.79 13.71 2.12
CA GLU A 878 32.89 14.11 0.70
C GLU A 878 32.27 13.05 -0.21
N ALA A 879 32.65 11.78 -0.02
CA ALA A 879 32.07 10.66 -0.75
C ALA A 879 30.53 10.62 -0.64
N THR A 880 29.98 10.91 0.54
CA THR A 880 28.51 10.92 0.76
C THR A 880 27.85 12.10 0.05
N GLN A 881 28.46 13.30 0.12
CA GLN A 881 27.92 14.50 -0.54
C GLN A 881 27.96 14.37 -2.06
N HIS A 882 29.03 13.84 -2.63
CA HIS A 882 29.15 13.57 -4.07
C HIS A 882 28.16 12.52 -4.55
N LEU A 883 27.94 11.45 -3.78
CA LEU A 883 26.89 10.45 -4.10
C LEU A 883 25.49 11.06 -4.08
N ALA A 884 25.18 11.88 -3.09
CA ALA A 884 23.90 12.56 -3.01
C ALA A 884 23.73 13.56 -4.17
N ALA A 885 24.75 14.33 -4.51
CA ALA A 885 24.74 15.25 -5.64
C ALA A 885 24.61 14.53 -7.00
N ALA A 886 25.31 13.41 -7.18
CA ALA A 886 25.20 12.59 -8.39
C ALA A 886 23.80 12.02 -8.55
N LEU A 887 23.17 11.57 -7.46
CA LEU A 887 21.79 11.06 -7.48
C LEU A 887 20.77 12.15 -7.81
N GLU A 888 20.98 13.38 -7.37
CA GLU A 888 20.14 14.52 -7.75
C GLU A 888 20.17 14.78 -9.26
N ARG A 889 21.29 14.47 -9.95
CA ARG A 889 21.42 14.57 -11.41
C ARG A 889 20.86 13.32 -12.13
N SER A 890 21.35 12.13 -11.77
CA SER A 890 20.83 10.87 -12.34
C SER A 890 21.25 9.64 -11.50
N GLU A 891 20.41 8.58 -11.54
CA GLU A 891 20.75 7.28 -10.93
C GLU A 891 21.98 6.63 -11.61
N SER A 892 22.22 6.88 -12.91
CA SER A 892 23.37 6.32 -13.64
C SER A 892 24.69 6.90 -13.15
N GLU A 893 24.79 8.23 -13.01
CA GLU A 893 25.97 8.90 -12.49
C GLU A 893 26.30 8.46 -11.05
N ALA A 894 25.27 8.35 -10.21
CA ALA A 894 25.44 7.88 -8.84
C ALA A 894 25.89 6.41 -8.79
N ALA A 895 25.43 5.56 -9.72
CA ALA A 895 25.85 4.16 -9.80
C ALA A 895 27.31 4.02 -10.30
N GLU A 896 27.73 4.85 -11.24
CA GLU A 896 29.13 4.91 -11.71
C GLU A 896 30.06 5.35 -10.58
N LEU A 897 29.68 6.40 -9.84
CA LEU A 897 30.44 6.86 -8.70
C LEU A 897 30.51 5.81 -7.58
N LEU A 898 29.40 5.12 -7.31
CA LEU A 898 29.34 4.04 -6.34
C LEU A 898 30.32 2.90 -6.68
N HIS A 899 30.45 2.57 -7.98
CA HIS A 899 31.38 1.57 -8.45
C HIS A 899 32.85 2.00 -8.16
N VAL A 900 33.19 3.25 -8.43
CA VAL A 900 34.53 3.78 -8.24
C VAL A 900 34.92 3.88 -6.75
N LEU A 901 33.94 4.23 -5.88
CA LEU A 901 34.14 4.29 -4.42
C LEU A 901 34.44 2.93 -3.77
N GLY A 902 33.98 1.83 -4.36
CA GLY A 902 34.28 0.50 -3.88
C GLY A 902 33.89 0.30 -2.40
N GLY A 903 34.87 -0.11 -1.56
CA GLY A 903 34.64 -0.37 -0.12
C GLY A 903 34.24 0.87 0.70
N ASN A 904 34.55 2.09 0.24
CA ASN A 904 34.13 3.32 0.92
C ASN A 904 32.66 3.63 0.75
N SER A 905 31.98 2.99 -0.21
CA SER A 905 30.55 3.16 -0.44
C SER A 905 29.70 2.76 0.76
N ASP A 906 30.02 1.68 1.47
CA ASP A 906 29.26 1.25 2.66
C ASP A 906 29.42 2.23 3.83
N ARG A 907 30.59 2.86 3.99
CA ARG A 907 30.82 3.94 4.96
C ARG A 907 30.03 5.20 4.61
N ALA A 908 29.98 5.56 3.32
CA ALA A 908 29.18 6.69 2.85
C ALA A 908 27.68 6.44 3.11
N ARG A 909 27.21 5.21 2.96
CA ARG A 909 25.85 4.81 3.33
C ARG A 909 25.59 4.98 4.83
N GLN A 910 26.47 4.53 5.69
CA GLN A 910 26.35 4.71 7.15
C GLN A 910 26.27 6.19 7.52
N LEU A 911 27.15 7.02 6.95
CA LEU A 911 27.12 8.47 7.19
C LEU A 911 25.80 9.09 6.71
N ALA A 912 25.21 8.62 5.60
CA ALA A 912 23.92 9.12 5.14
C ALA A 912 22.79 8.88 6.15
N TYR A 913 22.80 7.76 6.90
CA TYR A 913 21.85 7.53 8.00
C TYR A 913 22.03 8.55 9.12
N LEU A 914 23.27 8.80 9.56
CA LEU A 914 23.59 9.79 10.61
C LEU A 914 23.18 11.21 10.19
N LEU A 915 23.52 11.60 8.94
CA LEU A 915 23.17 12.91 8.39
C LEU A 915 21.65 13.10 8.28
N TYR A 916 20.94 12.06 7.85
CA TYR A 916 19.48 12.10 7.87
C TYR A 916 18.94 12.42 9.26
N GLN A 917 19.43 11.72 10.28
CA GLN A 917 18.94 11.90 11.64
C GLN A 917 19.24 13.32 12.16
N LYS A 918 20.48 13.80 12.02
CA LYS A 918 20.83 15.16 12.46
C LYS A 918 20.03 16.24 11.72
N ALA A 919 19.80 16.07 10.41
CA ALA A 919 18.98 17.00 9.62
C ALA A 919 17.50 16.93 10.01
N ASN A 920 16.98 15.74 10.31
CA ASN A 920 15.59 15.54 10.74
C ASN A 920 15.34 16.18 12.13
N ASP A 921 16.24 15.98 13.08
CA ASP A 921 16.15 16.53 14.44
C ASP A 921 16.18 18.08 14.44
N LYS A 922 16.86 18.68 13.47
CA LYS A 922 16.92 20.13 13.25
C LYS A 922 15.77 20.66 12.37
N GLY A 923 14.90 19.82 11.84
CA GLY A 923 13.82 20.21 10.93
C GLY A 923 14.27 20.63 9.53
N TRP A 924 15.50 20.27 9.09
CA TRP A 924 16.03 20.60 7.76
C TRP A 924 15.52 19.59 6.71
N ALA A 925 14.24 19.73 6.36
CA ALA A 925 13.50 18.75 5.53
C ALA A 925 14.16 18.48 4.16
N THR A 926 14.77 19.47 3.53
CA THR A 926 15.44 19.31 2.22
C THR A 926 16.67 18.42 2.34
N GLU A 927 17.51 18.65 3.37
CA GLU A 927 18.70 17.86 3.63
C GLU A 927 18.33 16.42 4.03
N ALA A 928 17.43 16.27 4.98
CA ALA A 928 16.91 14.96 5.36
C ALA A 928 16.34 14.19 4.16
N GLY A 929 15.62 14.88 3.26
CA GLY A 929 15.07 14.30 2.02
C GLY A 929 16.16 13.78 1.07
N ALA A 930 17.27 14.48 0.92
CA ALA A 930 18.38 14.06 0.06
C ALA A 930 19.06 12.77 0.56
N TYR A 931 19.39 12.69 1.86
CA TYR A 931 19.99 11.49 2.43
C TYR A 931 19.05 10.29 2.47
N ASN A 932 17.77 10.54 2.77
CA ASN A 932 16.73 9.50 2.67
C ASN A 932 16.59 8.99 1.23
N GLY A 933 16.66 9.88 0.25
CA GLY A 933 16.65 9.56 -1.19
C GLY A 933 17.83 8.68 -1.59
N LEU A 934 19.04 9.02 -1.12
CA LEU A 934 20.25 8.26 -1.39
C LEU A 934 20.15 6.81 -0.88
N ILE A 935 19.73 6.62 0.36
CA ILE A 935 19.51 5.28 0.92
C ILE A 935 18.41 4.51 0.20
N ALA A 936 17.30 5.18 -0.11
CA ALA A 936 16.19 4.54 -0.83
C ALA A 936 16.57 4.08 -2.25
N ALA A 937 17.45 4.80 -2.92
CA ALA A 937 17.99 4.45 -4.25
C ALA A 937 19.10 3.39 -4.19
N TRP A 938 19.72 3.15 -3.02
CA TRP A 938 20.91 2.31 -2.87
C TRP A 938 20.87 0.94 -3.55
N PRO A 939 19.76 0.17 -3.50
CA PRO A 939 19.66 -1.11 -4.20
C PRO A 939 19.80 -0.98 -5.72
N ASN A 940 19.21 0.09 -6.30
CA ASN A 940 19.31 0.36 -7.74
C ASN A 940 20.74 0.78 -8.11
N LEU A 941 21.35 1.63 -7.29
CA LEU A 941 22.73 2.08 -7.48
C LEU A 941 23.72 0.91 -7.45
N ARG A 942 23.58 -0.03 -6.51
CA ARG A 942 24.41 -1.25 -6.46
C ARG A 942 24.23 -2.12 -7.70
N THR A 943 22.98 -2.27 -8.19
CA THR A 943 22.70 -3.02 -9.42
C THR A 943 23.33 -2.32 -10.63
N GLY A 944 23.21 -1.00 -10.72
CA GLY A 944 23.86 -0.18 -11.74
C GLY A 944 25.39 -0.28 -11.70
N ALA A 945 25.98 -0.17 -10.50
CA ALA A 945 27.42 -0.31 -10.28
C ALA A 945 27.95 -1.70 -10.72
N ALA A 946 27.22 -2.77 -10.42
CA ALA A 946 27.55 -4.11 -10.89
C ALA A 946 27.51 -4.22 -12.43
N THR A 947 26.56 -3.53 -13.08
CA THR A 947 26.47 -3.48 -14.55
C THR A 947 27.66 -2.72 -15.15
N VAL A 948 28.06 -1.61 -14.54
CA VAL A 948 29.27 -0.84 -14.93
C VAL A 948 30.51 -1.71 -14.79
N ALA A 949 30.66 -2.43 -13.67
CA ALA A 949 31.77 -3.36 -13.44
C ALA A 949 31.85 -4.46 -14.52
N ALA A 950 30.70 -5.05 -14.86
CA ALA A 950 30.62 -6.08 -15.91
C ALA A 950 30.98 -5.53 -17.30
N ALA A 951 30.55 -4.29 -17.62
CA ALA A 951 30.91 -3.63 -18.87
C ALA A 951 32.40 -3.29 -18.96
N ALA A 952 33.01 -2.87 -17.85
CA ALA A 952 34.44 -2.58 -17.77
C ALA A 952 35.32 -3.85 -17.87
N SER A 953 34.78 -5.01 -17.46
CA SER A 953 35.50 -6.30 -17.50
C SER A 953 35.33 -7.06 -18.82
N ALA A 954 34.45 -6.59 -19.72
CA ALA A 954 34.24 -7.21 -21.03
C ALA A 954 35.47 -7.00 -21.91
N PRO A 955 36.11 -8.04 -22.52
CA PRO A 955 37.25 -7.87 -23.40
C PRO A 955 36.82 -7.01 -24.60
N SER A 956 37.59 -5.93 -24.84
CA SER A 956 37.40 -5.11 -26.03
C SER A 956 37.53 -6.00 -27.26
N GLN A 957 36.42 -6.17 -28.01
CA GLN A 957 36.48 -6.79 -29.33
C GLN A 957 37.33 -5.91 -30.22
N GLY A 958 38.59 -6.36 -30.40
CA GLY A 958 39.51 -5.72 -31.34
C GLY A 958 38.90 -5.69 -32.70
N ASN A 959 38.82 -4.50 -33.30
CA ASN A 959 38.54 -4.31 -34.72
C ASN A 959 39.51 -5.17 -35.53
N LEU A 960 39.01 -6.19 -36.17
CA LEU A 960 39.74 -6.83 -37.28
C LEU A 960 39.78 -5.82 -38.44
N PRO A 961 40.98 -5.51 -38.96
CA PRO A 961 41.07 -4.68 -40.17
C PRO A 961 40.55 -5.47 -41.37
N VAL A 962 39.65 -4.83 -42.10
CA VAL A 962 39.19 -5.27 -43.42
C VAL A 962 40.27 -4.94 -44.43
#